data_0a2687149e8159cfe0f9961ada344f10
#
_entry.id   0a2687149e8159cfe0f9961ada344f10
#
_cell.length_a   1.000
_cell.length_b   1.000
_cell.length_c   1.000
_cell.angle_alpha   90.00
_cell.angle_beta   90.00
_cell.angle_gamma   90.00
#
_symmetry.space_group_name_H-M   'P 1'
#
loop_
_entity.id
_entity.type
_entity.pdbx_description
1 polymer ?
#
loop_
_entity_poly.entity_id
_entity_poly.type
_entity_poly.pdbx_seq_one_letter_code
_entity_poly.pdbx_strand_id
1 'polypeptide(L)'
;GVKAPFDKSKIVNAIEKAMTTTPGGIDSRVSNAIADYIAEMPDTLSVEQIQDVVIEQLKASPFADVAESYSHWRKLRQEIRDKEKTNASILEIIDAKNDSIKQENSNKNPTVNSVQRDYMAGEVSKDLTARLLLDPEIVKAHEDGLIHFHDADYFAQHMHNCFKSNTRFVTDSGVKEFRDFNDGETVKVVGSDGKWHTATVKKYGKQKMQDVMLQAGRSVKHVFCTANHRWLLNDGSVTTELKEGMTLAMLPELSKYEMESKEDYQAWATGFAIGDGLDKKNDYTTIRLCGNKIRYADNFVKAGDTVTYPESYHGDAYVLHRGAFKQDFLNAKAWRFLDIKEKQHLFEGFYAADGAVKANKVATSDDRVAEMIRDISSVAGFYVSSESEVVRDTNFKKEARLIEFRFRKYQIANNLWSVKKITPYRPEIEYDAWCVEEPETHSFTLDGGIVTGNCDLVNLEDMLQNGTVISGTGIDKPHSFSTACNIATQIIAQVASNQYGGQSITLSHLAPFVDVSRKKITAEVHNEFYEMLQNDDIEKMPSQEAIDRIVNRRLRAEISRGVQTIQYQVITLMTTNGQAPFITVFMYLDEVPAGQTRDDLAVIVEEMLKQRIKGVKNEVGVYVTPAFPKLIYVLDEDNIHPDSKYYHLTELAAQCTAKRMVPDYISAKVMKELKGGVWTSMGCRSFLTPDRTTENVANAGNWVKGQ
;
A
#
# COMPACT_ATOMS: atom_id res chain seq x y z
N GLY A 1 2.06 -36.00 -25.77
CA GLY A 1 0.94 -36.95 -25.77
C GLY A 1 1.34 -38.29 -26.36
N VAL A 2 0.82 -39.38 -25.80
CA VAL A 2 1.05 -40.74 -26.35
C VAL A 2 0.21 -40.92 -27.62
N LYS A 3 0.85 -41.25 -28.73
CA LYS A 3 0.14 -41.61 -29.99
C LYS A 3 -0.55 -42.95 -29.80
N ALA A 4 -1.85 -43.01 -30.02
CA ALA A 4 -2.65 -44.22 -29.99
C ALA A 4 -3.33 -44.44 -31.35
N PRO A 5 -3.62 -45.71 -31.75
CA PRO A 5 -4.41 -45.99 -32.96
C PRO A 5 -5.78 -45.33 -32.85
N PHE A 6 -6.28 -44.81 -33.99
CA PHE A 6 -7.61 -44.23 -34.08
C PHE A 6 -8.66 -45.33 -33.84
N ASP A 7 -9.61 -45.05 -32.92
CA ASP A 7 -10.68 -45.98 -32.59
C ASP A 7 -12.06 -45.32 -32.84
N LYS A 8 -12.62 -45.60 -34.01
CA LYS A 8 -13.92 -45.09 -34.47
C LYS A 8 -15.04 -45.34 -33.43
N SER A 9 -15.00 -46.49 -32.75
CA SER A 9 -16.07 -46.89 -31.83
C SER A 9 -16.20 -45.94 -30.62
N LYS A 10 -15.10 -45.34 -30.20
CA LYS A 10 -15.10 -44.34 -29.10
C LYS A 10 -15.87 -43.07 -29.45
N ILE A 11 -15.74 -42.60 -30.71
CA ILE A 11 -16.46 -41.43 -31.19
C ILE A 11 -17.94 -41.74 -31.29
N VAL A 12 -18.29 -42.84 -31.95
CA VAL A 12 -19.69 -43.31 -32.10
C VAL A 12 -20.36 -43.42 -30.71
N ASN A 13 -19.75 -44.13 -29.78
CA ASN A 13 -20.28 -44.30 -28.44
C ASN A 13 -20.43 -42.97 -27.66
N ALA A 14 -19.53 -42.03 -27.88
CA ALA A 14 -19.62 -40.72 -27.20
C ALA A 14 -20.77 -39.87 -27.76
N ILE A 15 -20.99 -39.89 -29.09
CA ILE A 15 -22.12 -39.20 -29.73
C ILE A 15 -23.44 -39.85 -29.32
N GLU A 16 -23.54 -41.17 -29.36
CA GLU A 16 -24.76 -41.89 -29.00
C GLU A 16 -25.16 -41.70 -27.54
N LYS A 17 -24.16 -41.63 -26.63
CA LYS A 17 -24.41 -41.25 -25.23
C LYS A 17 -24.99 -39.85 -25.10
N ALA A 18 -24.51 -38.87 -25.88
CA ALA A 18 -25.08 -37.52 -25.88
C ALA A 18 -26.53 -37.54 -26.44
N MET A 19 -26.79 -38.36 -27.45
CA MET A 19 -28.13 -38.55 -28.05
C MET A 19 -29.16 -39.13 -27.07
N THR A 20 -28.75 -39.97 -26.10
CA THR A 20 -29.67 -40.52 -25.10
C THR A 20 -30.31 -39.46 -24.21
N THR A 21 -29.71 -38.28 -24.10
CA THR A 21 -30.20 -37.18 -23.26
C THR A 21 -31.00 -36.13 -24.02
N THR A 22 -31.21 -36.35 -25.34
CA THR A 22 -31.96 -35.44 -26.22
C THR A 22 -33.26 -36.09 -26.75
N PRO A 23 -34.29 -35.29 -27.03
CA PRO A 23 -35.61 -35.84 -27.45
C PRO A 23 -35.59 -36.66 -28.74
N GLY A 24 -34.59 -36.45 -29.59
CA GLY A 24 -34.47 -37.15 -30.90
C GLY A 24 -34.04 -38.60 -30.79
N GLY A 25 -33.60 -39.08 -29.61
CA GLY A 25 -33.10 -40.43 -29.44
C GLY A 25 -31.81 -40.75 -30.20
N ILE A 26 -31.41 -42.05 -30.21
CA ILE A 26 -30.17 -42.49 -30.87
C ILE A 26 -30.40 -42.69 -32.37
N ASP A 27 -29.61 -41.98 -33.22
CA ASP A 27 -29.47 -42.27 -34.64
C ASP A 27 -28.02 -42.67 -34.97
N SER A 28 -27.79 -43.99 -35.05
CA SER A 28 -26.46 -44.55 -35.28
C SER A 28 -25.95 -44.25 -36.72
N ARG A 29 -26.77 -43.78 -37.63
CA ARG A 29 -26.32 -43.36 -38.98
C ARG A 29 -25.54 -42.06 -38.88
N VAL A 30 -26.01 -41.12 -38.06
CA VAL A 30 -25.36 -39.80 -37.84
C VAL A 30 -24.06 -39.98 -37.09
N SER A 31 -24.06 -40.75 -35.99
CA SER A 31 -22.84 -40.98 -35.21
C SER A 31 -21.74 -41.70 -36.02
N ASN A 32 -22.12 -42.66 -36.84
CA ASN A 32 -21.19 -43.34 -37.76
C ASN A 32 -20.69 -42.43 -38.86
N ALA A 33 -21.55 -41.61 -39.49
CA ALA A 33 -21.14 -40.69 -40.55
C ALA A 33 -20.13 -39.64 -40.05
N ILE A 34 -20.33 -39.10 -38.86
CA ILE A 34 -19.38 -38.17 -38.26
C ILE A 34 -18.05 -38.89 -37.95
N ALA A 35 -18.10 -40.09 -37.43
CA ALA A 35 -16.88 -40.84 -37.10
C ALA A 35 -16.11 -41.28 -38.38
N ASP A 36 -16.81 -41.57 -39.48
CA ASP A 36 -16.21 -41.83 -40.80
C ASP A 36 -15.55 -40.60 -41.40
N TYR A 37 -16.22 -39.44 -41.30
CA TYR A 37 -15.65 -38.17 -41.73
C TYR A 37 -14.32 -37.86 -41.01
N ILE A 38 -14.25 -38.09 -39.69
CA ILE A 38 -13.03 -37.88 -38.91
C ILE A 38 -11.94 -38.91 -39.29
N ALA A 39 -12.33 -40.15 -39.58
CA ALA A 39 -11.38 -41.21 -39.99
C ALA A 39 -10.71 -40.92 -41.35
N GLU A 40 -11.35 -40.16 -42.20
CA GLU A 40 -10.85 -39.76 -43.54
C GLU A 40 -9.98 -38.49 -43.50
N MET A 41 -9.85 -37.83 -42.36
CA MET A 41 -9.01 -36.64 -42.23
C MET A 41 -7.51 -37.01 -42.32
N PRO A 42 -6.71 -36.23 -43.09
CA PRO A 42 -5.33 -36.61 -43.43
C PRO A 42 -4.31 -36.44 -42.28
N ASP A 43 -4.67 -35.76 -41.22
CA ASP A 43 -3.75 -35.40 -40.15
C ASP A 43 -3.90 -36.26 -38.91
N THR A 44 -2.83 -36.32 -38.10
CA THR A 44 -2.88 -36.88 -36.73
C THR A 44 -3.57 -35.86 -35.83
N LEU A 45 -4.85 -36.10 -35.51
CA LEU A 45 -5.64 -35.20 -34.67
C LEU A 45 -5.41 -35.49 -33.18
N SER A 46 -5.41 -34.43 -32.37
CA SER A 46 -5.53 -34.58 -30.92
C SER A 46 -6.96 -34.94 -30.50
N VAL A 47 -7.14 -35.48 -29.31
CA VAL A 47 -8.49 -35.82 -28.80
C VAL A 47 -9.38 -34.58 -28.76
N GLU A 48 -8.84 -33.42 -28.42
CA GLU A 48 -9.53 -32.13 -28.37
C GLU A 48 -10.00 -31.71 -29.76
N GLN A 49 -9.13 -31.82 -30.79
CA GLN A 49 -9.50 -31.51 -32.18
C GLN A 49 -10.59 -32.46 -32.72
N ILE A 50 -10.50 -33.75 -32.38
CA ILE A 50 -11.56 -34.70 -32.70
C ILE A 50 -12.90 -34.27 -32.10
N GLN A 51 -12.91 -33.86 -30.83
CA GLN A 51 -14.13 -33.42 -30.15
C GLN A 51 -14.67 -32.11 -30.73
N ASP A 52 -13.82 -31.18 -31.15
CA ASP A 52 -14.24 -29.93 -31.81
C ASP A 52 -14.91 -30.22 -33.14
N VAL A 53 -14.34 -31.11 -33.96
CA VAL A 53 -14.92 -31.55 -35.21
C VAL A 53 -16.27 -32.25 -34.98
N VAL A 54 -16.39 -33.10 -33.97
CA VAL A 54 -17.70 -33.74 -33.62
C VAL A 54 -18.74 -32.67 -33.28
N ILE A 55 -18.42 -31.67 -32.49
CA ILE A 55 -19.35 -30.60 -32.13
C ILE A 55 -19.75 -29.78 -33.35
N GLU A 56 -18.80 -29.45 -34.23
CA GLU A 56 -19.06 -28.69 -35.46
C GLU A 56 -19.99 -29.47 -36.43
N GLN A 57 -19.72 -30.76 -36.65
CA GLN A 57 -20.55 -31.61 -37.49
C GLN A 57 -21.96 -31.81 -36.89
N LEU A 58 -22.10 -31.97 -35.58
CA LEU A 58 -23.39 -32.04 -34.91
C LEU A 58 -24.18 -30.73 -35.05
N LYS A 59 -23.53 -29.56 -34.89
CA LYS A 59 -24.16 -28.24 -35.10
C LYS A 59 -24.61 -28.01 -36.53
N ALA A 60 -23.90 -28.53 -37.50
CA ALA A 60 -24.24 -28.45 -38.92
C ALA A 60 -25.33 -29.46 -39.36
N SER A 61 -25.70 -30.39 -38.47
CA SER A 61 -26.72 -31.43 -38.69
C SER A 61 -28.07 -31.04 -38.08
N PRO A 62 -29.16 -31.75 -38.39
CA PRO A 62 -30.46 -31.59 -37.70
C PRO A 62 -30.42 -31.87 -36.16
N PHE A 63 -29.29 -32.28 -35.63
CA PHE A 63 -29.08 -32.68 -34.24
C PHE A 63 -28.28 -31.64 -33.47
N ALA A 64 -28.59 -30.37 -33.63
CA ALA A 64 -27.91 -29.28 -32.92
C ALA A 64 -28.04 -29.35 -31.40
N ASP A 65 -29.14 -29.87 -30.89
CA ASP A 65 -29.38 -30.16 -29.48
C ASP A 65 -28.42 -31.24 -28.92
N VAL A 66 -28.03 -32.20 -29.73
CA VAL A 66 -27.01 -33.21 -29.39
C VAL A 66 -25.64 -32.55 -29.26
N ALA A 67 -25.34 -31.53 -30.05
CA ALA A 67 -24.09 -30.78 -29.92
C ALA A 67 -23.98 -30.09 -28.56
N GLU A 68 -25.06 -29.52 -28.04
CA GLU A 68 -25.09 -28.90 -26.70
C GLU A 68 -24.90 -29.96 -25.60
N SER A 69 -25.61 -31.09 -25.69
CA SER A 69 -25.45 -32.19 -24.75
C SER A 69 -24.03 -32.76 -24.78
N TYR A 70 -23.45 -32.96 -25.95
CA TYR A 70 -22.08 -33.45 -26.13
C TYR A 70 -21.07 -32.48 -25.53
N SER A 71 -21.24 -31.17 -25.75
CA SER A 71 -20.39 -30.12 -25.14
C SER A 71 -20.47 -30.11 -23.63
N HIS A 72 -21.70 -30.29 -23.09
CA HIS A 72 -21.90 -30.39 -21.63
C HIS A 72 -21.19 -31.61 -21.05
N TRP A 73 -21.33 -32.78 -21.67
CA TRP A 73 -20.64 -34.00 -21.23
C TRP A 73 -19.12 -33.92 -21.38
N ARG A 74 -18.61 -33.24 -22.42
CA ARG A 74 -17.19 -32.95 -22.58
C ARG A 74 -16.67 -32.14 -21.39
N LYS A 75 -17.35 -31.05 -21.04
CA LYS A 75 -17.01 -30.19 -19.91
C LYS A 75 -17.02 -30.95 -18.58
N LEU A 76 -18.06 -31.71 -18.30
CA LEU A 76 -18.19 -32.52 -17.09
C LEU A 76 -17.06 -33.56 -16.96
N ARG A 77 -16.69 -34.24 -18.08
CA ARG A 77 -15.57 -35.20 -18.05
C ARG A 77 -14.23 -34.52 -17.88
N GLN A 78 -14.06 -33.32 -18.39
CA GLN A 78 -12.84 -32.55 -18.17
C GLN A 78 -12.73 -32.18 -16.69
N GLU A 79 -13.79 -31.69 -16.08
CA GLU A 79 -13.84 -31.40 -14.64
C GLU A 79 -13.53 -32.61 -13.76
N ILE A 80 -14.00 -33.81 -14.15
CA ILE A 80 -13.70 -35.06 -13.44
C ILE A 80 -12.22 -35.40 -13.56
N ARG A 81 -11.64 -35.31 -14.79
CA ARG A 81 -10.22 -35.59 -15.02
C ARG A 81 -9.30 -34.64 -14.26
N ASP A 82 -9.68 -33.36 -14.19
CA ASP A 82 -8.88 -32.36 -13.49
C ASP A 82 -8.92 -32.60 -11.99
N LYS A 83 -10.07 -32.96 -11.43
CA LYS A 83 -10.20 -33.42 -10.03
C LYS A 83 -9.39 -34.68 -9.75
N GLU A 84 -9.35 -35.62 -10.68
CA GLU A 84 -8.56 -36.85 -10.54
C GLU A 84 -7.06 -36.55 -10.55
N LYS A 85 -6.58 -35.60 -11.37
CA LYS A 85 -5.18 -35.13 -11.37
C LYS A 85 -4.78 -34.49 -10.04
N THR A 86 -5.64 -33.59 -9.54
CA THR A 86 -5.41 -32.91 -8.25
C THR A 86 -5.41 -33.92 -7.10
N ASN A 87 -6.31 -34.90 -7.10
CA ASN A 87 -6.32 -35.95 -6.10
C ASN A 87 -5.07 -36.83 -6.15
N ALA A 88 -4.59 -37.17 -7.36
CA ALA A 88 -3.35 -37.94 -7.52
C ALA A 88 -2.14 -37.17 -7.02
N SER A 89 -2.03 -35.88 -7.32
CA SER A 89 -0.98 -35.00 -6.83
C SER A 89 -0.98 -34.92 -5.29
N ILE A 90 -2.16 -34.77 -4.68
CA ILE A 90 -2.29 -34.73 -3.22
C ILE A 90 -1.87 -36.07 -2.59
N LEU A 91 -2.24 -37.19 -3.18
CA LEU A 91 -1.82 -38.52 -2.69
C LEU A 91 -0.31 -38.73 -2.80
N GLU A 92 0.32 -38.28 -3.88
CA GLU A 92 1.78 -38.31 -4.04
C GLU A 92 2.50 -37.46 -2.97
N ILE A 93 1.91 -36.32 -2.58
CA ILE A 93 2.42 -35.47 -1.50
C ILE A 93 2.32 -36.21 -0.16
N ILE A 94 1.17 -36.82 0.14
CA ILE A 94 0.95 -37.60 1.38
C ILE A 94 1.93 -38.75 1.47
N ASP A 95 2.15 -39.47 0.37
CA ASP A 95 3.08 -40.61 0.28
C ASP A 95 4.55 -40.20 0.21
N ALA A 96 4.85 -38.89 0.17
CA ALA A 96 6.19 -38.33 -0.03
C ALA A 96 6.89 -38.87 -1.29
N LYS A 97 6.14 -39.17 -2.35
CA LYS A 97 6.64 -39.74 -3.62
C LYS A 97 6.92 -38.70 -4.69
N ASN A 98 6.48 -37.45 -4.49
CA ASN A 98 6.66 -36.38 -5.46
C ASN A 98 8.08 -35.80 -5.41
N ASP A 99 8.91 -36.18 -6.35
CA ASP A 99 10.33 -35.76 -6.40
C ASP A 99 10.47 -34.29 -6.82
N SER A 100 9.51 -33.70 -7.56
CA SER A 100 9.53 -32.30 -7.92
C SER A 100 9.34 -31.41 -6.68
N ILE A 101 8.47 -31.78 -5.75
CA ILE A 101 8.27 -31.08 -4.49
C ILE A 101 9.52 -31.13 -3.60
N LYS A 102 10.26 -32.24 -3.61
CA LYS A 102 11.50 -32.35 -2.86
C LYS A 102 12.59 -31.40 -3.35
N GLN A 103 12.50 -30.94 -4.59
CA GLN A 103 13.51 -30.10 -5.25
C GLN A 103 13.07 -28.65 -5.48
N GLU A 104 11.76 -28.38 -5.41
CA GLU A 104 11.16 -27.11 -5.86
C GLU A 104 11.65 -25.91 -5.05
N ASN A 105 11.92 -26.08 -3.77
CA ASN A 105 12.25 -24.94 -2.92
C ASN A 105 13.18 -25.31 -1.76
N SER A 106 14.40 -24.79 -1.79
CA SER A 106 15.43 -25.06 -0.77
C SER A 106 15.07 -24.55 0.64
N ASN A 107 14.03 -23.73 0.78
CA ASN A 107 13.55 -23.19 2.07
C ASN A 107 12.34 -23.93 2.64
N LYS A 108 11.80 -24.95 1.95
CA LYS A 108 10.73 -25.82 2.45
C LYS A 108 11.27 -27.23 2.70
N ASN A 109 10.93 -27.81 3.84
CA ASN A 109 11.26 -29.22 4.13
C ASN A 109 9.99 -30.08 4.00
N PRO A 110 9.86 -30.88 2.92
CA PRO A 110 8.65 -31.66 2.63
C PRO A 110 8.36 -32.78 3.63
N THR A 111 9.26 -33.09 4.54
CA THR A 111 9.04 -34.08 5.60
C THR A 111 8.30 -33.52 6.82
N VAL A 112 8.15 -32.18 6.90
CA VAL A 112 7.45 -31.50 8.01
C VAL A 112 5.95 -31.45 7.72
N ASN A 113 5.12 -31.88 8.65
CA ASN A 113 3.66 -31.96 8.48
C ASN A 113 3.00 -30.63 8.08
N SER A 114 3.46 -29.48 8.60
CA SER A 114 2.96 -28.16 8.22
C SER A 114 3.28 -27.83 6.76
N VAL A 115 4.44 -28.23 6.28
CA VAL A 115 4.88 -28.06 4.89
C VAL A 115 4.05 -28.92 3.94
N GLN A 116 3.80 -30.20 4.29
CA GLN A 116 2.92 -31.07 3.51
C GLN A 116 1.52 -30.51 3.39
N ARG A 117 0.98 -29.97 4.49
CA ARG A 117 -0.34 -29.34 4.49
C ARG A 117 -0.39 -28.09 3.62
N ASP A 118 0.66 -27.26 3.59
CA ASP A 118 0.77 -26.10 2.73
C ASP A 118 0.84 -26.50 1.24
N TYR A 119 1.62 -27.53 0.90
CA TYR A 119 1.62 -28.07 -0.46
C TYR A 119 0.26 -28.60 -0.92
N MET A 120 -0.47 -29.33 -0.05
CA MET A 120 -1.81 -29.79 -0.38
C MET A 120 -2.77 -28.62 -0.59
N ALA A 121 -2.67 -27.57 0.22
CA ALA A 121 -3.45 -26.35 0.03
C ALA A 121 -3.09 -25.64 -1.29
N GLY A 122 -1.81 -25.60 -1.65
CA GLY A 122 -1.32 -25.08 -2.91
C GLY A 122 -1.88 -25.80 -4.12
N GLU A 123 -1.89 -27.15 -4.12
CA GLU A 123 -2.47 -27.95 -5.22
C GLU A 123 -3.98 -27.69 -5.39
N VAL A 124 -4.73 -27.57 -4.29
CA VAL A 124 -6.14 -27.19 -4.33
C VAL A 124 -6.32 -25.77 -4.89
N SER A 125 -5.47 -24.82 -4.46
CA SER A 125 -5.52 -23.44 -4.93
C SER A 125 -5.18 -23.30 -6.42
N LYS A 126 -4.15 -24.02 -6.90
CA LYS A 126 -3.81 -24.09 -8.35
C LYS A 126 -5.00 -24.58 -9.19
N ASP A 127 -5.62 -25.68 -8.76
CA ASP A 127 -6.81 -26.21 -9.44
C ASP A 127 -7.98 -25.21 -9.46
N LEU A 128 -8.26 -24.57 -8.32
CA LEU A 128 -9.31 -23.55 -8.23
C LEU A 128 -8.99 -22.32 -9.10
N THR A 129 -7.75 -21.86 -9.09
CA THR A 129 -7.28 -20.73 -9.91
C THR A 129 -7.48 -21.02 -11.40
N ALA A 130 -7.05 -22.18 -11.87
CA ALA A 130 -7.18 -22.57 -13.27
C ALA A 130 -8.66 -22.77 -13.70
N ARG A 131 -9.49 -23.40 -12.84
CA ARG A 131 -10.88 -23.73 -13.20
C ARG A 131 -11.88 -22.60 -13.04
N LEU A 132 -11.66 -21.70 -12.05
CA LEU A 132 -12.69 -20.75 -11.62
C LEU A 132 -12.28 -19.28 -11.76
N LEU A 133 -10.99 -18.97 -11.73
CA LEU A 133 -10.52 -17.60 -11.58
C LEU A 133 -9.85 -17.05 -12.83
N LEU A 134 -9.18 -17.89 -13.62
CA LEU A 134 -8.51 -17.48 -14.84
C LEU A 134 -9.40 -17.69 -16.06
N ASP A 135 -9.19 -16.84 -17.06
CA ASP A 135 -9.77 -17.05 -18.38
C ASP A 135 -9.24 -18.36 -19.00
N PRO A 136 -10.09 -19.21 -19.59
CA PRO A 136 -9.67 -20.46 -20.21
C PRO A 136 -8.56 -20.31 -21.27
N GLU A 137 -8.48 -19.16 -21.96
CA GLU A 137 -7.41 -18.89 -22.93
C GLU A 137 -6.06 -18.70 -22.24
N ILE A 138 -6.04 -18.05 -21.07
CA ILE A 138 -4.82 -17.88 -20.24
C ILE A 138 -4.37 -19.23 -19.72
N VAL A 139 -5.30 -20.05 -19.19
CA VAL A 139 -4.98 -21.40 -18.71
C VAL A 139 -4.39 -22.25 -19.81
N LYS A 140 -5.01 -22.23 -20.99
CA LYS A 140 -4.52 -22.97 -22.16
C LYS A 140 -3.14 -22.48 -22.60
N ALA A 141 -2.92 -21.19 -22.67
CA ALA A 141 -1.62 -20.62 -23.03
C ALA A 141 -0.51 -21.01 -22.04
N HIS A 142 -0.85 -21.11 -20.75
CA HIS A 142 0.06 -21.63 -19.71
C HIS A 142 0.35 -23.13 -19.91
N GLU A 143 -0.69 -23.95 -20.13
CA GLU A 143 -0.54 -25.39 -20.37
C GLU A 143 0.25 -25.71 -21.66
N ASP A 144 0.05 -24.92 -22.70
CA ASP A 144 0.76 -25.01 -23.98
C ASP A 144 2.21 -24.48 -23.88
N GLY A 145 2.61 -23.90 -22.75
CA GLY A 145 3.95 -23.35 -22.51
C GLY A 145 4.23 -22.02 -23.24
N LEU A 146 3.19 -21.35 -23.76
CA LEU A 146 3.32 -20.04 -24.43
C LEU A 146 3.56 -18.91 -23.43
N ILE A 147 2.98 -19.04 -22.25
CA ILE A 147 3.19 -18.15 -21.11
C ILE A 147 3.43 -18.97 -19.83
N HIS A 148 4.06 -18.35 -18.83
CA HIS A 148 4.12 -18.92 -17.49
C HIS A 148 3.27 -18.06 -16.54
N PHE A 149 2.15 -18.60 -16.09
CA PHE A 149 1.35 -17.96 -15.03
C PHE A 149 1.94 -18.34 -13.68
N HIS A 150 2.57 -17.37 -13.03
CA HIS A 150 3.31 -17.58 -11.80
C HIS A 150 2.40 -17.52 -10.57
N ASP A 151 2.73 -18.28 -9.52
CA ASP A 151 2.03 -18.28 -8.23
C ASP A 151 0.52 -18.58 -8.29
N ALA A 152 0.11 -19.49 -9.17
CA ALA A 152 -1.29 -19.90 -9.29
C ALA A 152 -1.89 -20.47 -8.00
N ASP A 153 -1.07 -20.99 -7.10
CA ASP A 153 -1.42 -21.50 -5.78
C ASP A 153 -1.78 -20.40 -4.77
N TYR A 154 -1.36 -19.15 -5.02
CA TYR A 154 -1.66 -18.00 -4.17
C TYR A 154 -2.56 -16.96 -4.83
N PHE A 155 -2.87 -17.10 -6.12
CA PHE A 155 -3.64 -16.12 -6.89
C PHE A 155 -5.04 -15.86 -6.32
N ALA A 156 -5.67 -16.87 -5.73
CA ALA A 156 -7.00 -16.75 -5.13
C ALA A 156 -7.03 -15.93 -3.83
N GLN A 157 -5.88 -15.62 -3.24
CA GLN A 157 -5.79 -14.93 -1.97
C GLN A 157 -5.68 -13.42 -2.18
N HIS A 158 -6.69 -12.69 -1.72
CA HIS A 158 -6.72 -11.22 -1.82
C HIS A 158 -5.75 -10.60 -0.82
N MET A 159 -4.74 -9.87 -1.34
CA MET A 159 -3.71 -9.19 -0.55
C MET A 159 -3.88 -7.67 -0.52
N HIS A 160 -4.97 -7.12 -1.04
CA HIS A 160 -5.16 -5.68 -1.19
C HIS A 160 -6.24 -5.14 -0.25
N ASN A 161 -5.94 -4.00 0.37
CA ASN A 161 -6.82 -3.23 1.23
C ASN A 161 -7.54 -2.17 0.38
N CYS A 162 -8.77 -2.43 -0.04
CA CYS A 162 -9.41 -1.62 -1.07
C CYS A 162 -10.80 -1.11 -0.65
N PHE A 163 -11.21 -0.02 -1.30
CA PHE A 163 -12.52 0.57 -1.22
C PHE A 163 -13.28 0.45 -2.54
N LYS A 164 -14.60 0.56 -2.45
CA LYS A 164 -15.45 0.67 -3.64
C LYS A 164 -15.24 2.01 -4.34
N SER A 165 -15.37 2.05 -5.65
CA SER A 165 -15.12 3.22 -6.51
C SER A 165 -15.87 4.51 -6.13
N ASN A 166 -17.01 4.41 -5.43
CA ASN A 166 -17.77 5.57 -4.95
C ASN A 166 -17.43 5.99 -3.50
N THR A 167 -16.39 5.43 -2.91
CA THR A 167 -15.92 5.88 -1.59
C THR A 167 -15.27 7.26 -1.73
N ARG A 168 -15.62 8.15 -0.82
CA ARG A 168 -15.21 9.57 -0.82
C ARG A 168 -14.03 9.77 0.11
N PHE A 169 -13.00 10.47 -0.36
CA PHE A 169 -11.81 10.80 0.40
C PHE A 169 -11.37 12.25 0.18
N VAL A 170 -10.53 12.75 1.08
CA VAL A 170 -10.08 14.15 1.10
C VAL A 170 -8.89 14.33 0.19
N THR A 171 -8.98 15.24 -0.76
CA THR A 171 -7.93 15.62 -1.69
C THR A 171 -7.67 17.13 -1.65
N ASP A 172 -6.57 17.58 -2.24
CA ASP A 172 -6.26 19.02 -2.43
C ASP A 172 -7.27 19.75 -3.34
N SER A 173 -8.11 18.99 -4.03
CA SER A 173 -9.23 19.49 -4.84
C SER A 173 -10.60 19.33 -4.16
N GLY A 174 -10.59 19.09 -2.84
CA GLY A 174 -11.77 18.83 -2.03
C GLY A 174 -12.05 17.33 -1.85
N VAL A 175 -13.26 17.00 -1.41
CA VAL A 175 -13.70 15.61 -1.27
C VAL A 175 -14.10 15.06 -2.62
N LYS A 176 -13.41 14.00 -3.05
CA LYS A 176 -13.61 13.31 -4.33
C LYS A 176 -13.95 11.83 -4.10
N GLU A 177 -14.53 11.19 -5.12
CA GLU A 177 -14.73 9.75 -5.17
C GLU A 177 -13.57 9.09 -5.93
N PHE A 178 -13.23 7.83 -5.62
CA PHE A 178 -12.17 7.12 -6.36
C PHE A 178 -12.44 7.07 -7.87
N ARG A 179 -13.70 6.93 -8.29
CA ARG A 179 -14.09 6.91 -9.70
C ARG A 179 -13.88 8.24 -10.44
N ASP A 180 -13.58 9.33 -9.74
CA ASP A 180 -13.26 10.62 -10.34
C ASP A 180 -11.82 10.69 -10.86
N PHE A 181 -11.02 9.63 -10.61
CA PHE A 181 -9.62 9.52 -10.97
C PHE A 181 -9.38 8.37 -11.95
N ASN A 182 -8.31 8.48 -12.72
CA ASN A 182 -7.77 7.39 -13.52
C ASN A 182 -6.83 6.51 -12.66
N ASP A 183 -6.65 5.25 -13.05
CA ASP A 183 -5.64 4.38 -12.44
C ASP A 183 -4.24 4.95 -12.65
N GLY A 184 -3.48 5.09 -11.56
CA GLY A 184 -2.15 5.70 -11.58
C GLY A 184 -2.13 7.23 -11.46
N GLU A 185 -3.26 7.89 -11.32
CA GLU A 185 -3.34 9.35 -11.19
C GLU A 185 -2.78 9.82 -9.84
N THR A 186 -1.95 10.87 -9.88
CA THR A 186 -1.36 11.47 -8.68
C THR A 186 -2.33 12.46 -8.04
N VAL A 187 -2.43 12.42 -6.72
CA VAL A 187 -3.29 13.29 -5.91
C VAL A 187 -2.56 13.67 -4.61
N LYS A 188 -2.91 14.79 -4.01
CA LYS A 188 -2.50 15.08 -2.64
C LYS A 188 -3.60 14.70 -1.66
N VAL A 189 -3.23 13.96 -0.62
CA VAL A 189 -4.11 13.49 0.45
C VAL A 189 -3.58 13.89 1.82
N VAL A 190 -4.41 13.83 2.84
CA VAL A 190 -4.00 14.11 4.21
C VAL A 190 -3.73 12.79 4.93
N GLY A 191 -2.49 12.64 5.40
CA GLY A 191 -2.05 11.48 6.18
C GLY A 191 -2.48 11.53 7.64
N SER A 192 -2.14 10.48 8.40
CA SER A 192 -2.43 10.39 9.84
C SER A 192 -1.73 11.45 10.70
N ASP A 193 -0.68 12.07 10.19
CA ASP A 193 0.06 13.17 10.82
C ASP A 193 -0.60 14.55 10.63
N GLY A 194 -1.71 14.62 9.89
CA GLY A 194 -2.41 15.86 9.58
C GLY A 194 -1.75 16.74 8.52
N LYS A 195 -0.77 16.21 7.79
CA LYS A 195 -0.09 16.93 6.70
C LYS A 195 -0.54 16.44 5.34
N TRP A 196 -0.26 17.25 4.32
CA TRP A 196 -0.53 16.93 2.92
C TRP A 196 0.63 16.17 2.31
N HIS A 197 0.35 14.95 1.83
CA HIS A 197 1.31 14.06 1.17
C HIS A 197 0.89 13.80 -0.28
N THR A 198 1.87 13.55 -1.11
CA THR A 198 1.62 13.12 -2.49
C THR A 198 1.34 11.61 -2.51
N ALA A 199 0.29 11.23 -3.20
CA ALA A 199 -0.18 9.86 -3.26
C ALA A 199 -0.65 9.49 -4.67
N THR A 200 -0.76 8.20 -4.95
CA THR A 200 -1.24 7.68 -6.23
C THR A 200 -2.56 6.92 -6.03
N VAL A 201 -3.56 7.25 -6.82
CA VAL A 201 -4.82 6.50 -6.84
C VAL A 201 -4.65 5.26 -7.70
N LYS A 202 -4.99 4.09 -7.15
CA LYS A 202 -4.80 2.80 -7.82
C LYS A 202 -6.09 1.97 -7.86
N LYS A 203 -6.25 1.24 -8.98
CA LYS A 203 -7.33 0.29 -9.19
C LYS A 203 -6.80 -1.15 -9.08
N TYR A 204 -7.44 -1.95 -8.24
CA TYR A 204 -7.01 -3.32 -7.90
C TYR A 204 -8.01 -4.39 -8.38
N GLY A 205 -8.53 -4.21 -9.58
CA GLY A 205 -9.47 -5.14 -10.18
C GLY A 205 -10.84 -5.17 -9.48
N LYS A 206 -11.55 -6.28 -9.61
CA LYS A 206 -12.89 -6.47 -9.01
C LYS A 206 -12.80 -7.32 -7.76
N GLN A 207 -13.48 -6.91 -6.69
CA GLN A 207 -13.51 -7.61 -5.41
C GLN A 207 -14.87 -7.53 -4.72
N LYS A 208 -15.14 -8.50 -3.86
CA LYS A 208 -16.30 -8.48 -2.98
C LYS A 208 -16.10 -7.44 -1.89
N MET A 209 -17.16 -6.72 -1.55
CA MET A 209 -17.14 -5.65 -0.56
C MET A 209 -17.98 -6.02 0.66
N GLN A 210 -17.64 -5.42 1.79
CA GLN A 210 -18.50 -5.34 2.97
C GLN A 210 -18.99 -3.91 3.16
N ASP A 211 -20.15 -3.77 3.74
CA ASP A 211 -20.72 -2.50 4.19
C ASP A 211 -20.39 -2.30 5.67
N VAL A 212 -19.55 -1.33 5.96
CA VAL A 212 -19.21 -0.90 7.31
C VAL A 212 -20.08 0.30 7.65
N MET A 213 -21.10 0.08 8.48
CA MET A 213 -21.97 1.14 8.99
C MET A 213 -21.32 1.79 10.20
N LEU A 214 -20.98 3.06 10.07
CA LEU A 214 -20.36 3.88 11.10
C LEU A 214 -21.39 4.85 11.70
N GLN A 215 -21.29 5.09 13.01
CA GLN A 215 -22.12 6.05 13.72
C GLN A 215 -21.28 7.02 14.54
N ALA A 216 -21.61 8.32 14.47
CA ALA A 216 -21.07 9.35 15.33
C ALA A 216 -22.19 10.28 15.78
N GLY A 217 -22.63 10.17 17.03
CA GLY A 217 -23.84 10.83 17.53
C GLY A 217 -25.08 10.39 16.75
N ARG A 218 -25.75 11.35 16.08
CA ARG A 218 -26.91 11.08 15.20
C ARG A 218 -26.56 10.83 13.74
N SER A 219 -25.29 11.02 13.36
CA SER A 219 -24.84 10.82 11.99
C SER A 219 -24.50 9.36 11.74
N VAL A 220 -24.94 8.85 10.58
CA VAL A 220 -24.60 7.51 10.09
C VAL A 220 -23.87 7.64 8.77
N LYS A 221 -22.85 6.83 8.55
CA LYS A 221 -22.07 6.74 7.32
C LYS A 221 -21.87 5.28 6.94
N HIS A 222 -21.94 4.98 5.65
CA HIS A 222 -21.63 3.69 5.08
C HIS A 222 -20.31 3.77 4.31
N VAL A 223 -19.38 2.86 4.61
CA VAL A 223 -18.11 2.73 3.91
C VAL A 223 -18.03 1.33 3.33
N PHE A 224 -17.84 1.23 2.02
CA PHE A 224 -17.75 -0.05 1.32
C PHE A 224 -16.29 -0.38 1.05
N CYS A 225 -15.79 -1.45 1.67
CA CYS A 225 -14.40 -1.86 1.59
C CYS A 225 -14.28 -3.40 1.50
N THR A 226 -13.09 -3.89 1.18
CA THR A 226 -12.76 -5.31 1.28
C THR A 226 -12.77 -5.79 2.74
N ALA A 227 -13.01 -7.08 2.97
CA ALA A 227 -13.17 -7.62 4.32
C ALA A 227 -11.92 -7.48 5.20
N ASN A 228 -10.75 -7.52 4.59
CA ASN A 228 -9.43 -7.40 5.23
C ASN A 228 -8.84 -5.99 5.19
N HIS A 229 -9.68 -4.95 4.99
CA HIS A 229 -9.21 -3.58 4.94
C HIS A 229 -8.54 -3.16 6.25
N ARG A 230 -7.41 -2.45 6.14
CA ARG A 230 -6.60 -1.97 7.28
C ARG A 230 -7.19 -0.68 7.85
N TRP A 231 -7.65 -0.74 9.07
CA TRP A 231 -8.24 0.37 9.80
C TRP A 231 -7.34 0.86 10.92
N LEU A 232 -7.22 2.16 11.04
CA LEU A 232 -6.59 2.81 12.19
C LEU A 232 -7.67 3.06 13.25
N LEU A 233 -7.38 2.67 14.50
CA LEU A 233 -8.29 2.86 15.63
C LEU A 233 -7.89 4.08 16.46
N ASN A 234 -8.83 4.61 17.22
CA ASN A 234 -8.64 5.82 18.02
C ASN A 234 -7.63 5.67 19.18
N ASP A 235 -7.34 4.45 19.59
CA ASP A 235 -6.32 4.13 20.58
C ASP A 235 -4.90 4.02 19.98
N GLY A 236 -4.74 4.33 18.71
CA GLY A 236 -3.49 4.24 17.96
C GLY A 236 -3.18 2.85 17.42
N SER A 237 -4.00 1.85 17.71
CA SER A 237 -3.81 0.52 17.16
C SER A 237 -4.33 0.39 15.72
N VAL A 238 -3.85 -0.65 15.02
CA VAL A 238 -4.25 -0.96 13.64
C VAL A 238 -4.89 -2.35 13.60
N THR A 239 -5.96 -2.51 12.83
CA THR A 239 -6.63 -3.81 12.68
C THR A 239 -7.08 -4.04 11.24
N THR A 240 -7.01 -5.30 10.80
CA THR A 240 -7.69 -5.81 9.60
C THR A 240 -8.97 -6.55 9.93
N GLU A 241 -9.20 -6.83 11.22
CA GLU A 241 -10.41 -7.46 11.75
C GLU A 241 -11.28 -6.44 12.48
N LEU A 242 -11.97 -5.58 11.72
CA LEU A 242 -12.86 -4.60 12.28
C LEU A 242 -14.08 -5.29 12.95
N LYS A 243 -14.45 -4.82 14.14
CA LYS A 243 -15.57 -5.39 14.93
C LYS A 243 -16.55 -4.29 15.35
N GLU A 244 -17.81 -4.65 15.58
CA GLU A 244 -18.80 -3.74 16.13
C GLU A 244 -18.35 -3.18 17.49
N GLY A 245 -18.56 -1.90 17.70
CA GLY A 245 -18.11 -1.17 18.90
C GLY A 245 -16.72 -0.55 18.81
N MET A 246 -15.87 -0.97 17.87
CA MET A 246 -14.58 -0.34 17.66
C MET A 246 -14.72 1.11 17.18
N THR A 247 -13.81 1.96 17.63
CA THR A 247 -13.80 3.39 17.29
C THR A 247 -12.63 3.71 16.39
N LEU A 248 -12.92 4.32 15.24
CA LEU A 248 -11.91 4.62 14.22
C LEU A 248 -11.08 5.86 14.60
N ALA A 249 -9.84 5.88 14.12
CA ALA A 249 -8.98 7.04 14.22
C ALA A 249 -9.59 8.21 13.44
N MET A 250 -9.55 9.36 14.06
CA MET A 250 -9.93 10.62 13.43
C MET A 250 -8.68 11.44 13.18
N LEU A 251 -8.69 12.18 12.09
CA LEU A 251 -7.59 13.07 11.75
C LEU A 251 -7.31 14.01 12.92
N PRO A 252 -6.06 14.16 13.39
CA PRO A 252 -5.67 15.23 14.28
C PRO A 252 -5.91 16.59 13.61
N GLU A 253 -5.69 17.68 14.30
CA GLU A 253 -5.84 19.00 13.69
C GLU A 253 -4.99 19.10 12.42
N LEU A 254 -5.64 19.49 11.31
CA LEU A 254 -4.94 19.67 10.04
C LEU A 254 -3.83 20.71 10.22
N SER A 255 -2.63 20.41 9.76
CA SER A 255 -1.54 21.38 9.74
C SER A 255 -1.93 22.59 8.91
N LYS A 256 -1.99 23.74 9.58
CA LYS A 256 -2.35 25.02 8.96
C LYS A 256 -1.09 25.77 8.57
N TYR A 257 -1.14 26.36 7.41
CA TYR A 257 -0.11 27.30 7.00
C TYR A 257 -0.35 28.65 7.67
N GLU A 258 0.70 29.27 8.20
CA GLU A 258 0.63 30.63 8.74
C GLU A 258 0.63 31.64 7.59
N MET A 259 -0.06 32.78 7.77
CA MET A 259 -0.03 33.88 6.81
C MET A 259 1.24 34.69 7.00
N GLU A 260 2.22 34.50 6.13
CA GLU A 260 3.54 35.13 6.20
C GLU A 260 3.77 36.15 5.08
N SER A 261 3.24 35.87 3.90
CA SER A 261 3.42 36.70 2.69
C SER A 261 2.22 37.59 2.39
N LYS A 262 2.42 38.60 1.54
CA LYS A 262 1.32 39.44 1.05
C LYS A 262 0.29 38.63 0.30
N GLU A 263 0.72 37.63 -0.46
CA GLU A 263 -0.11 36.72 -1.24
C GLU A 263 -1.04 35.91 -0.33
N ASP A 264 -0.54 35.44 0.82
CA ASP A 264 -1.34 34.74 1.83
C ASP A 264 -2.49 35.63 2.36
N TYR A 265 -2.15 36.88 2.71
CA TYR A 265 -3.16 37.84 3.16
C TYR A 265 -4.13 38.23 2.04
N GLN A 266 -3.70 38.24 0.78
CA GLN A 266 -4.59 38.48 -0.37
C GLN A 266 -5.58 37.33 -0.57
N ALA A 267 -5.14 36.07 -0.47
CA ALA A 267 -6.01 34.92 -0.52
C ALA A 267 -7.08 34.98 0.59
N TRP A 268 -6.66 35.30 1.82
CA TRP A 268 -7.55 35.48 2.97
C TRP A 268 -8.54 36.63 2.74
N ALA A 269 -8.07 37.80 2.28
CA ALA A 269 -8.90 38.96 2.02
C ALA A 269 -9.94 38.74 0.91
N THR A 270 -9.55 38.01 -0.15
CA THR A 270 -10.45 37.58 -1.22
C THR A 270 -11.55 36.67 -0.67
N GLY A 271 -11.23 35.72 0.20
CA GLY A 271 -12.19 34.86 0.87
C GLY A 271 -13.21 35.68 1.70
N PHE A 272 -12.70 36.61 2.48
CA PHE A 272 -13.56 37.54 3.27
C PHE A 272 -14.44 38.37 2.37
N ALA A 273 -13.92 38.87 1.23
CA ALA A 273 -14.68 39.62 0.24
C ALA A 273 -15.82 38.80 -0.42
N ILE A 274 -15.61 37.51 -0.60
CA ILE A 274 -16.65 36.59 -1.11
C ILE A 274 -17.82 36.51 -0.13
N GLY A 275 -17.60 36.52 1.18
CA GLY A 275 -18.65 36.59 2.18
C GLY A 275 -19.31 37.98 2.23
N ASP A 276 -18.65 38.97 2.77
CA ASP A 276 -19.20 40.29 3.12
C ASP A 276 -19.01 41.37 2.03
N GLY A 277 -18.35 41.08 0.92
CA GLY A 277 -18.01 42.10 -0.07
C GLY A 277 -19.12 42.45 -1.06
N LEU A 278 -19.13 43.71 -1.47
CA LEU A 278 -19.99 44.25 -2.53
C LEU A 278 -19.12 44.74 -3.68
N ASP A 279 -19.28 44.15 -4.87
CA ASP A 279 -18.58 44.61 -6.08
C ASP A 279 -19.05 45.96 -6.56
N LYS A 280 -18.12 46.79 -6.96
CA LYS A 280 -18.37 48.11 -7.56
C LYS A 280 -17.88 48.13 -9.00
N LYS A 281 -18.47 49.01 -9.81
CA LYS A 281 -18.18 49.12 -11.25
C LYS A 281 -16.73 49.49 -11.63
N ASN A 282 -15.86 49.74 -10.65
CA ASN A 282 -14.51 50.26 -10.85
C ASN A 282 -13.42 49.27 -10.36
N ASP A 283 -13.57 47.98 -10.65
CA ASP A 283 -12.54 46.92 -10.41
C ASP A 283 -12.08 46.74 -8.95
N TYR A 284 -12.97 46.96 -7.98
CA TYR A 284 -12.72 46.64 -6.58
C TYR A 284 -13.96 46.16 -5.85
N THR A 285 -13.78 45.43 -4.78
CA THR A 285 -14.82 44.99 -3.86
C THR A 285 -14.79 45.86 -2.60
N THR A 286 -15.92 46.36 -2.16
CA THR A 286 -16.03 47.14 -0.93
C THR A 286 -16.52 46.28 0.21
N ILE A 287 -15.93 46.43 1.41
CA ILE A 287 -16.28 45.70 2.61
C ILE A 287 -16.46 46.70 3.76
N ARG A 288 -17.51 46.52 4.56
CA ARG A 288 -17.69 47.27 5.81
C ARG A 288 -17.42 46.35 6.98
N LEU A 289 -16.36 46.64 7.75
CA LEU A 289 -16.03 45.94 8.97
C LEU A 289 -16.69 46.59 10.16
N CYS A 290 -17.69 45.95 10.75
CA CYS A 290 -18.42 46.44 11.92
C CYS A 290 -18.30 45.50 13.13
N GLY A 291 -18.38 46.05 14.32
CA GLY A 291 -18.34 45.30 15.56
C GLY A 291 -17.05 44.45 15.68
N ASN A 292 -17.21 43.18 15.95
CA ASN A 292 -16.06 42.25 16.13
C ASN A 292 -15.22 42.03 14.85
N LYS A 293 -15.72 42.39 13.68
CA LYS A 293 -14.97 42.21 12.40
C LYS A 293 -13.89 43.27 12.20
N ILE A 294 -13.94 44.40 12.94
CA ILE A 294 -12.90 45.45 12.89
C ILE A 294 -11.52 44.90 13.19
N ARG A 295 -11.40 43.88 14.02
CA ARG A 295 -10.16 43.19 14.33
C ARG A 295 -9.40 42.65 13.12
N TYR A 296 -10.07 42.47 12.00
CA TYR A 296 -9.49 41.97 10.75
C TYR A 296 -8.94 43.08 9.83
N ALA A 297 -9.05 44.34 10.22
CA ALA A 297 -8.58 45.47 9.43
C ALA A 297 -7.09 45.37 9.07
N ASP A 298 -6.25 44.89 9.99
CA ASP A 298 -4.82 44.69 9.77
C ASP A 298 -4.50 43.64 8.71
N ASN A 299 -5.32 42.59 8.58
CA ASN A 299 -5.15 41.57 7.52
C ASN A 299 -5.32 42.17 6.14
N PHE A 300 -6.29 43.10 5.97
CA PHE A 300 -6.48 43.79 4.70
C PHE A 300 -5.33 44.74 4.38
N VAL A 301 -4.79 45.44 5.38
CA VAL A 301 -3.61 46.29 5.20
C VAL A 301 -2.41 45.44 4.73
N LYS A 302 -2.20 44.30 5.36
CA LYS A 302 -1.14 43.35 4.96
C LYS A 302 -1.37 42.77 3.58
N ALA A 303 -2.62 42.59 3.15
CA ALA A 303 -2.99 42.22 1.79
C ALA A 303 -2.70 43.33 0.76
N GLY A 304 -2.41 44.52 1.20
CA GLY A 304 -2.21 45.71 0.35
C GLY A 304 -3.48 46.46 -0.01
N ASP A 305 -4.56 46.20 0.69
CA ASP A 305 -5.84 46.90 0.52
C ASP A 305 -5.87 48.27 1.23
N THR A 306 -6.78 49.14 0.80
CA THR A 306 -6.96 50.41 1.44
C THR A 306 -8.03 50.30 2.54
N VAL A 307 -7.62 50.55 3.76
CA VAL A 307 -8.54 50.58 4.92
C VAL A 307 -8.72 52.03 5.40
N THR A 308 -9.97 52.49 5.55
CA THR A 308 -10.30 53.83 6.04
C THR A 308 -11.30 53.74 7.19
N TYR A 309 -11.29 54.76 8.07
CA TYR A 309 -12.20 54.87 9.22
C TYR A 309 -13.01 56.17 9.11
N PRO A 310 -14.03 56.18 8.25
CA PRO A 310 -14.84 57.38 8.09
C PRO A 310 -15.66 57.70 9.34
N GLU A 311 -15.71 58.97 9.76
CA GLU A 311 -16.50 59.42 10.92
C GLU A 311 -17.99 59.06 10.80
N SER A 312 -18.52 59.02 9.56
CA SER A 312 -19.91 58.63 9.25
C SER A 312 -20.26 57.19 9.62
N TYR A 313 -19.25 56.32 9.87
CA TYR A 313 -19.48 54.92 10.22
C TYR A 313 -19.32 54.62 11.72
N HIS A 314 -19.19 55.60 12.59
CA HIS A 314 -19.20 55.45 14.04
C HIS A 314 -18.18 54.42 14.58
N GLY A 315 -16.97 54.45 14.05
CA GLY A 315 -15.88 53.53 14.46
C GLY A 315 -15.73 52.24 13.63
N ASP A 316 -16.60 51.99 12.65
CA ASP A 316 -16.44 50.93 11.69
C ASP A 316 -15.31 51.24 10.69
N ALA A 317 -14.68 50.21 10.14
CA ALA A 317 -13.71 50.36 9.05
C ALA A 317 -14.33 50.06 7.68
N TYR A 318 -13.87 50.76 6.67
CA TYR A 318 -14.26 50.60 5.29
C TYR A 318 -13.06 50.15 4.45
N VAL A 319 -13.15 49.01 3.76
CA VAL A 319 -12.07 48.40 2.99
C VAL A 319 -12.38 48.48 1.50
N LEU A 320 -11.36 48.85 0.73
CA LEU A 320 -11.34 48.72 -0.73
C LEU A 320 -10.40 47.56 -1.08
N HIS A 321 -10.98 46.38 -1.33
CA HIS A 321 -10.22 45.17 -1.73
C HIS A 321 -10.04 45.16 -3.25
N ARG A 322 -8.76 45.03 -3.68
CA ARG A 322 -8.36 45.05 -5.09
C ARG A 322 -7.73 43.71 -5.56
N GLY A 323 -7.63 42.72 -4.69
CA GLY A 323 -6.97 41.46 -5.00
C GLY A 323 -7.74 40.60 -6.01
N ALA A 324 -9.08 40.55 -5.89
CA ALA A 324 -9.92 39.84 -6.85
C ALA A 324 -11.33 40.43 -6.84
N PHE A 325 -11.91 40.60 -8.02
CA PHE A 325 -13.30 40.98 -8.17
C PHE A 325 -14.19 39.76 -7.88
N LYS A 326 -15.07 39.87 -6.88
CA LYS A 326 -15.83 38.72 -6.35
C LYS A 326 -16.56 37.94 -7.44
N GLN A 327 -17.28 38.65 -8.34
CA GLN A 327 -18.07 37.98 -9.38
C GLN A 327 -17.20 37.27 -10.41
N ASP A 328 -16.09 37.88 -10.82
CA ASP A 328 -15.15 37.27 -11.78
C ASP A 328 -14.46 36.08 -11.18
N PHE A 329 -14.02 36.16 -9.92
CA PHE A 329 -13.43 35.07 -9.19
C PHE A 329 -14.38 33.85 -9.09
N LEU A 330 -15.64 34.07 -8.75
CA LEU A 330 -16.64 33.02 -8.65
C LEU A 330 -17.04 32.46 -10.03
N ASN A 331 -17.18 33.29 -11.05
CA ASN A 331 -17.53 32.86 -12.42
C ASN A 331 -16.40 32.01 -13.05
N ALA A 332 -15.17 32.42 -12.85
CA ALA A 332 -13.97 31.65 -13.32
C ALA A 332 -13.69 30.42 -12.49
N LYS A 333 -14.37 30.23 -11.36
CA LYS A 333 -14.05 29.17 -10.37
C LYS A 333 -12.59 29.18 -9.96
N ALA A 334 -12.03 30.38 -9.78
CA ALA A 334 -10.60 30.62 -9.60
C ALA A 334 -10.00 29.89 -8.39
N TRP A 335 -10.81 29.54 -7.37
CA TRP A 335 -10.37 28.73 -6.22
C TRP A 335 -9.82 27.35 -6.60
N ARG A 336 -10.16 26.82 -7.78
CA ARG A 336 -9.69 25.50 -8.23
C ARG A 336 -8.22 25.50 -8.63
N PHE A 337 -7.71 26.65 -9.03
CA PHE A 337 -6.34 26.85 -9.51
C PHE A 337 -5.37 27.30 -8.41
N LEU A 338 -5.87 27.58 -7.21
CA LEU A 338 -5.08 27.95 -6.05
C LEU A 338 -4.35 26.72 -5.49
N ASP A 339 -3.18 26.96 -4.87
CA ASP A 339 -2.49 25.93 -4.11
C ASP A 339 -3.20 25.61 -2.77
N ILE A 340 -2.69 24.63 -2.03
CA ILE A 340 -3.30 24.20 -0.76
C ILE A 340 -3.28 25.33 0.28
N LYS A 341 -2.18 26.08 0.38
CA LYS A 341 -2.00 27.18 1.33
C LYS A 341 -2.99 28.31 1.04
N GLU A 342 -3.08 28.71 -0.23
CA GLU A 342 -4.02 29.74 -0.69
C GLU A 342 -5.48 29.32 -0.47
N LYS A 343 -5.84 28.03 -0.74
CA LYS A 343 -7.18 27.50 -0.47
C LYS A 343 -7.53 27.54 1.01
N GLN A 344 -6.58 27.23 1.90
CA GLN A 344 -6.80 27.32 3.35
C GLN A 344 -7.10 28.76 3.75
N HIS A 345 -6.27 29.68 3.34
CA HIS A 345 -6.45 31.12 3.68
C HIS A 345 -7.72 31.69 3.06
N LEU A 346 -8.04 31.35 1.82
CA LEU A 346 -9.29 31.76 1.18
C LEU A 346 -10.52 31.31 1.98
N PHE A 347 -10.55 30.03 2.38
CA PHE A 347 -11.68 29.51 3.13
C PHE A 347 -11.75 30.08 4.55
N GLU A 348 -10.63 30.30 5.20
CA GLU A 348 -10.56 30.93 6.52
C GLU A 348 -11.08 32.37 6.49
N GLY A 349 -10.73 33.14 5.46
CA GLY A 349 -11.25 34.49 5.23
C GLY A 349 -12.77 34.49 4.99
N PHE A 350 -13.26 33.59 4.14
CA PHE A 350 -14.69 33.41 3.90
C PHE A 350 -15.45 33.02 5.18
N TYR A 351 -14.89 32.08 5.95
CA TYR A 351 -15.51 31.66 7.21
C TYR A 351 -15.46 32.75 8.29
N ALA A 352 -14.44 33.61 8.27
CA ALA A 352 -14.36 34.78 9.15
C ALA A 352 -15.45 35.83 8.82
N ALA A 353 -15.83 35.91 7.54
CA ALA A 353 -16.92 36.78 7.08
C ALA A 353 -18.31 36.22 7.43
N ASP A 354 -18.63 35.03 6.92
CA ASP A 354 -20.01 34.48 6.92
C ASP A 354 -20.19 33.30 7.90
N GLY A 355 -19.13 32.83 8.54
CA GLY A 355 -19.20 31.68 9.43
C GLY A 355 -19.86 31.93 10.77
N ALA A 356 -20.87 31.13 11.11
CA ALA A 356 -21.43 31.09 12.46
C ALA A 356 -20.55 30.24 13.39
N VAL A 357 -19.48 30.83 13.94
CA VAL A 357 -18.42 30.14 14.68
C VAL A 357 -18.94 29.25 15.83
N LYS A 358 -19.92 29.73 16.60
CA LYS A 358 -20.53 28.98 17.70
C LYS A 358 -21.34 27.77 17.22
N ALA A 359 -21.88 27.80 16.00
CA ALA A 359 -22.70 26.74 15.44
C ALA A 359 -21.93 25.85 14.43
N ASN A 360 -20.69 26.17 14.14
CA ASN A 360 -19.87 25.50 13.11
C ASN A 360 -20.60 25.35 11.77
N LYS A 361 -21.18 26.44 11.28
CA LYS A 361 -21.98 26.45 10.05
C LYS A 361 -21.80 27.70 9.22
N VAL A 362 -22.12 27.59 7.95
CA VAL A 362 -22.27 28.71 7.03
C VAL A 362 -23.50 28.47 6.17
N ALA A 363 -24.13 29.56 5.68
CA ALA A 363 -25.24 29.45 4.76
C ALA A 363 -25.05 30.45 3.62
N THR A 364 -25.33 30.03 2.39
CA THR A 364 -25.24 30.88 1.20
C THR A 364 -26.47 30.72 0.31
N SER A 365 -26.81 31.78 -0.41
CA SER A 365 -27.84 31.74 -1.47
C SER A 365 -27.24 31.65 -2.87
N ASP A 366 -25.91 31.69 -2.99
CA ASP A 366 -25.17 31.62 -4.27
C ASP A 366 -24.65 30.20 -4.47
N ASP A 367 -25.12 29.53 -5.53
CA ASP A 367 -24.76 28.16 -5.86
C ASP A 367 -23.23 28.01 -6.16
N ARG A 368 -22.58 29.10 -6.66
CA ARG A 368 -21.11 29.10 -6.91
C ARG A 368 -20.32 29.13 -5.61
N VAL A 369 -20.81 29.88 -4.61
CA VAL A 369 -20.21 29.87 -3.26
C VAL A 369 -20.42 28.50 -2.60
N ALA A 370 -21.60 27.89 -2.80
CA ALA A 370 -21.84 26.54 -2.32
C ALA A 370 -20.89 25.52 -2.96
N GLU A 371 -20.62 25.66 -4.26
CA GLU A 371 -19.65 24.83 -4.98
C GLU A 371 -18.23 25.06 -4.41
N MET A 372 -17.80 26.29 -4.21
CA MET A 372 -16.54 26.62 -3.56
C MET A 372 -16.41 25.97 -2.18
N ILE A 373 -17.47 26.05 -1.35
CA ILE A 373 -17.46 25.41 -0.02
C ILE A 373 -17.22 23.91 -0.13
N ARG A 374 -17.89 23.21 -1.07
CA ARG A 374 -17.69 21.76 -1.29
C ARG A 374 -16.28 21.45 -1.74
N ASP A 375 -15.70 22.27 -2.61
CA ASP A 375 -14.38 22.06 -3.18
C ASP A 375 -13.24 22.31 -2.17
N ILE A 376 -13.33 23.34 -1.30
CA ILE A 376 -12.17 23.77 -0.52
C ILE A 376 -12.33 23.71 1.01
N SER A 377 -13.56 23.49 1.54
CA SER A 377 -13.74 23.48 3.00
C SER A 377 -12.93 22.38 3.70
N SER A 378 -12.86 21.18 3.10
CA SER A 378 -12.07 20.07 3.63
C SER A 378 -10.56 20.34 3.57
N VAL A 379 -10.11 21.08 2.54
CA VAL A 379 -8.70 21.50 2.40
C VAL A 379 -8.30 22.44 3.55
N ALA A 380 -9.25 23.24 4.05
CA ALA A 380 -9.06 24.12 5.20
C ALA A 380 -9.37 23.47 6.56
N GLY A 381 -9.63 22.17 6.58
CA GLY A 381 -9.93 21.42 7.81
C GLY A 381 -11.37 21.55 8.30
N PHE A 382 -12.29 21.93 7.43
CA PHE A 382 -13.71 22.01 7.73
C PHE A 382 -14.48 20.91 6.98
N TYR A 383 -14.77 19.79 7.65
CA TYR A 383 -15.49 18.68 7.03
C TYR A 383 -16.99 18.88 7.08
N VAL A 384 -17.62 18.81 5.94
CA VAL A 384 -19.09 18.93 5.83
C VAL A 384 -19.74 17.74 6.54
N SER A 385 -20.46 17.99 7.62
CA SER A 385 -21.23 16.98 8.35
C SER A 385 -22.66 16.87 7.86
N SER A 386 -23.23 17.95 7.37
CA SER A 386 -24.52 17.99 6.69
C SER A 386 -24.61 19.18 5.76
N GLU A 387 -25.30 18.98 4.64
CA GLU A 387 -25.72 20.01 3.70
C GLU A 387 -27.24 19.93 3.59
N SER A 388 -27.91 21.05 3.67
CA SER A 388 -29.38 21.10 3.57
C SER A 388 -29.85 22.42 2.94
N GLU A 389 -30.87 22.34 2.11
CA GLU A 389 -31.58 23.52 1.66
C GLU A 389 -32.61 23.95 2.70
N VAL A 390 -32.61 25.23 3.03
CA VAL A 390 -33.56 25.83 3.97
C VAL A 390 -34.14 27.09 3.35
N VAL A 391 -35.42 27.30 3.58
CA VAL A 391 -36.10 28.55 3.18
C VAL A 391 -36.40 29.33 4.45
N ARG A 392 -35.87 30.54 4.55
CA ARG A 392 -36.14 31.42 5.70
C ARG A 392 -36.04 32.89 5.32
N ASP A 393 -36.63 33.72 6.14
CA ASP A 393 -36.46 35.17 6.01
C ASP A 393 -35.01 35.56 6.37
N THR A 394 -34.46 36.44 5.54
CA THR A 394 -33.17 37.08 5.77
C THR A 394 -33.34 38.57 5.90
N ASN A 395 -32.30 39.29 6.34
CA ASN A 395 -32.35 40.77 6.42
C ASN A 395 -32.53 41.43 5.04
N PHE A 396 -32.34 40.70 3.94
CA PHE A 396 -32.37 41.24 2.57
C PHE A 396 -33.52 40.70 1.74
N LYS A 397 -34.08 39.54 2.06
CA LYS A 397 -35.13 38.88 1.28
C LYS A 397 -35.99 37.98 2.17
N LYS A 398 -37.31 38.08 2.01
CA LYS A 398 -38.28 37.12 2.56
C LYS A 398 -38.23 35.81 1.77
N GLU A 399 -38.41 34.70 2.46
CA GLU A 399 -38.37 33.33 1.87
C GLU A 399 -37.14 33.08 0.98
N ALA A 400 -35.98 33.47 1.46
CA ALA A 400 -34.74 33.23 0.75
C ALA A 400 -34.38 31.74 0.81
N ARG A 401 -34.11 31.10 -0.36
CA ARG A 401 -33.51 29.80 -0.45
C ARG A 401 -32.03 29.92 -0.05
N LEU A 402 -31.62 29.13 0.93
CA LEU A 402 -30.26 29.10 1.42
C LEU A 402 -29.76 27.64 1.44
N ILE A 403 -28.53 27.43 1.08
CA ILE A 403 -27.81 26.19 1.26
C ILE A 403 -27.00 26.31 2.55
N GLU A 404 -27.36 25.54 3.57
CA GLU A 404 -26.71 25.56 4.88
C GLU A 404 -25.74 24.37 4.97
N PHE A 405 -24.46 24.65 5.25
CA PHE A 405 -23.42 23.71 5.52
C PHE A 405 -23.12 23.69 7.00
N ARG A 406 -23.06 22.50 7.61
CA ARG A 406 -22.53 22.28 8.96
C ARG A 406 -21.22 21.56 8.89
N PHE A 407 -20.25 22.02 9.67
CA PHE A 407 -18.92 21.47 9.68
C PHE A 407 -18.64 20.69 10.95
N ARG A 408 -17.85 19.63 10.84
CA ARG A 408 -17.10 19.04 11.93
C ARG A 408 -15.71 19.68 11.94
N LYS A 409 -15.31 20.19 13.10
CA LYS A 409 -13.93 20.52 13.38
C LYS A 409 -13.31 19.33 14.09
N TYR A 410 -12.03 19.08 13.86
CA TYR A 410 -11.26 18.09 14.61
C TYR A 410 -11.38 18.35 16.11
N GLN A 411 -11.16 17.30 16.93
CA GLN A 411 -11.11 17.40 18.38
C GLN A 411 -12.41 17.84 19.10
N ILE A 412 -13.51 17.14 18.86
CA ILE A 412 -14.53 17.04 19.89
C ILE A 412 -14.53 15.58 20.35
N ALA A 413 -13.95 15.30 21.50
CA ALA A 413 -13.77 13.98 22.10
C ALA A 413 -15.06 13.10 22.18
N ASN A 414 -16.23 13.67 21.93
CA ASN A 414 -17.51 13.02 22.11
C ASN A 414 -18.22 12.61 20.79
N ASN A 415 -17.55 12.71 19.62
CA ASN A 415 -18.18 12.41 18.33
C ASN A 415 -17.29 11.59 17.40
N LEU A 416 -16.60 10.60 17.94
CA LEU A 416 -15.80 9.66 17.15
C LEU A 416 -16.70 8.71 16.35
N TRP A 417 -16.23 8.28 15.18
CA TRP A 417 -16.91 7.27 14.38
C TRP A 417 -16.70 5.90 15.00
N SER A 418 -17.77 5.26 15.47
CA SER A 418 -17.76 3.89 15.94
C SER A 418 -18.44 2.96 14.95
N VAL A 419 -17.93 1.76 14.85
CA VAL A 419 -18.49 0.69 14.02
C VAL A 419 -19.80 0.22 14.64
N LYS A 420 -20.89 0.36 13.91
CA LYS A 420 -22.21 -0.02 14.37
C LYS A 420 -22.63 -1.38 13.86
N LYS A 421 -22.30 -1.70 12.62
CA LYS A 421 -22.62 -2.95 11.97
C LYS A 421 -21.69 -3.20 10.79
N ILE A 422 -21.36 -4.46 10.54
CA ILE A 422 -20.61 -4.91 9.38
C ILE A 422 -21.41 -6.02 8.70
N THR A 423 -21.67 -5.88 7.41
CA THR A 423 -22.42 -6.88 6.64
C THR A 423 -21.82 -7.05 5.24
N PRO A 424 -21.85 -8.25 4.65
CA PRO A 424 -21.50 -8.41 3.24
C PRO A 424 -22.37 -7.50 2.37
N TYR A 425 -21.76 -6.77 1.44
CA TYR A 425 -22.47 -5.89 0.55
C TYR A 425 -22.74 -6.57 -0.79
N ARG A 426 -23.97 -7.01 -1.02
CA ARG A 426 -24.39 -7.76 -2.24
C ARG A 426 -23.35 -8.82 -2.61
N PRO A 427 -23.23 -9.89 -1.82
CA PRO A 427 -22.12 -10.85 -1.90
C PRO A 427 -22.00 -11.58 -3.24
N GLU A 428 -23.03 -11.51 -4.09
CA GLU A 428 -23.09 -12.05 -5.45
C GLU A 428 -22.43 -11.14 -6.50
N ILE A 429 -22.08 -9.88 -6.13
CA ILE A 429 -21.52 -8.89 -7.05
C ILE A 429 -20.10 -8.51 -6.60
N GLU A 430 -19.19 -8.45 -7.56
CA GLU A 430 -17.85 -7.88 -7.37
C GLU A 430 -17.80 -6.44 -7.90
N TYR A 431 -17.13 -5.58 -7.18
CA TYR A 431 -17.02 -4.16 -7.46
C TYR A 431 -15.58 -3.77 -7.76
N ASP A 432 -15.38 -2.77 -8.61
CA ASP A 432 -14.07 -2.17 -8.81
C ASP A 432 -13.50 -1.72 -7.46
N ALA A 433 -12.35 -2.29 -7.13
CA ALA A 433 -11.62 -2.05 -5.89
C ALA A 433 -10.54 -0.98 -6.10
N TRP A 434 -10.51 0.03 -5.24
CA TRP A 434 -9.63 1.17 -5.34
C TRP A 434 -8.97 1.47 -3.99
N CYS A 435 -7.75 1.99 -4.06
CA CYS A 435 -7.05 2.53 -2.88
C CYS A 435 -6.17 3.71 -3.27
N VAL A 436 -5.65 4.39 -2.26
CA VAL A 436 -4.59 5.38 -2.39
C VAL A 436 -3.29 4.73 -1.95
N GLU A 437 -2.21 4.92 -2.69
CA GLU A 437 -0.85 4.61 -2.26
C GLU A 437 -0.18 5.90 -1.79
N GLU A 438 -0.07 6.08 -0.48
CA GLU A 438 0.59 7.21 0.17
C GLU A 438 1.81 6.67 0.91
N PRO A 439 3.05 7.06 0.50
CA PRO A 439 4.28 6.39 0.90
C PRO A 439 4.91 6.89 2.22
N GLU A 440 4.43 8.01 2.80
CA GLU A 440 5.08 8.62 3.97
C GLU A 440 4.45 8.19 5.29
N THR A 441 3.12 8.27 5.39
CA THR A 441 2.38 7.90 6.61
C THR A 441 1.60 6.59 6.47
N HIS A 442 1.58 6.04 5.25
CA HIS A 442 0.83 4.82 4.89
C HIS A 442 -0.65 4.92 5.26
N SER A 443 -1.19 6.12 5.13
CA SER A 443 -2.56 6.44 5.53
C SER A 443 -3.13 7.58 4.71
N PHE A 444 -4.46 7.65 4.63
CA PHE A 444 -5.16 8.78 4.04
C PHE A 444 -6.50 8.99 4.74
N THR A 445 -7.11 10.14 4.47
CA THR A 445 -8.32 10.57 5.16
C THR A 445 -9.54 10.43 4.26
N LEU A 446 -10.51 9.63 4.71
CA LEU A 446 -11.83 9.54 4.10
C LEU A 446 -12.66 10.78 4.42
N ASP A 447 -13.72 11.02 3.62
CA ASP A 447 -14.72 12.02 3.90
C ASP A 447 -15.29 11.85 5.32
N GLY A 448 -15.35 12.93 6.08
CA GLY A 448 -15.75 12.94 7.50
C GLY A 448 -14.57 12.80 8.47
N GLY A 449 -13.33 12.90 7.99
CA GLY A 449 -12.12 12.96 8.81
C GLY A 449 -11.66 11.59 9.36
N ILE A 450 -12.12 10.49 8.78
CA ILE A 450 -11.72 9.13 9.19
C ILE A 450 -10.36 8.82 8.57
N VAL A 451 -9.34 8.55 9.39
CA VAL A 451 -8.04 8.11 8.91
C VAL A 451 -8.05 6.59 8.71
N THR A 452 -7.54 6.15 7.59
CA THR A 452 -7.46 4.72 7.22
C THR A 452 -6.11 4.39 6.62
N GLY A 453 -5.71 3.11 6.71
CA GLY A 453 -4.49 2.62 6.07
C GLY A 453 -4.65 2.49 4.56
N ASN A 454 -3.52 2.55 3.88
CA ASN A 454 -3.39 2.26 2.46
C ASN A 454 -2.75 0.88 2.21
N CYS A 455 -2.54 0.49 0.94
CA CYS A 455 -1.75 -0.68 0.57
C CYS A 455 -0.26 -0.37 0.75
N ASP A 456 0.46 -1.21 1.51
CA ASP A 456 1.85 -0.97 1.89
C ASP A 456 2.82 -2.04 1.40
N LEU A 457 4.05 -1.59 1.08
CA LEU A 457 5.27 -2.38 1.20
C LEU A 457 5.70 -2.40 2.68
N VAL A 458 6.46 -3.43 3.11
CA VAL A 458 6.94 -3.53 4.50
C VAL A 458 7.90 -2.38 4.80
N ASN A 459 7.43 -1.38 5.51
CA ASN A 459 8.26 -0.27 5.98
C ASN A 459 8.94 -0.64 7.29
N LEU A 460 10.05 -1.38 7.20
CA LEU A 460 10.82 -1.80 8.37
C LEU A 460 11.35 -0.60 9.18
N GLU A 461 11.67 0.52 8.53
CA GLU A 461 12.14 1.73 9.18
C GLU A 461 11.09 2.29 10.14
N ASP A 462 9.88 2.53 9.65
CA ASP A 462 8.77 3.04 10.44
C ASP A 462 8.42 2.10 11.60
N MET A 463 8.29 0.80 11.31
CA MET A 463 7.97 -0.22 12.30
C MET A 463 9.01 -0.30 13.44
N LEU A 464 10.28 -0.01 13.16
CA LEU A 464 11.34 0.03 14.17
C LEU A 464 11.41 1.38 14.88
N GLN A 465 11.14 2.51 14.21
CA GLN A 465 11.25 3.85 14.81
C GLN A 465 10.04 4.22 15.66
N ASN A 466 8.85 3.78 15.26
CA ASN A 466 7.59 4.16 15.90
C ASN A 466 6.90 3.00 16.65
N GLY A 467 7.50 1.81 16.62
CA GLY A 467 6.87 0.61 17.13
C GLY A 467 5.90 -0.03 16.12
N THR A 468 5.42 -1.22 16.45
CA THR A 468 4.52 -1.98 15.56
C THR A 468 3.64 -2.93 16.36
N VAL A 469 2.68 -3.57 15.70
CA VAL A 469 1.85 -4.61 16.29
C VAL A 469 2.13 -5.94 15.58
N ILE A 470 2.54 -6.95 16.33
CA ILE A 470 2.76 -8.31 15.84
C ILE A 470 1.80 -9.26 16.53
N SER A 471 0.94 -9.93 15.77
CA SER A 471 -0.06 -10.88 16.29
C SER A 471 -0.91 -10.31 17.45
N GLY A 472 -1.32 -9.05 17.34
CA GLY A 472 -2.14 -8.37 18.35
C GLY A 472 -1.37 -7.85 19.57
N THR A 473 -0.03 -7.99 19.59
CA THR A 473 0.83 -7.50 20.68
C THR A 473 1.59 -6.27 20.23
N GLY A 474 1.48 -5.16 21.00
CA GLY A 474 2.26 -3.94 20.78
C GLY A 474 3.75 -4.18 21.03
N ILE A 475 4.57 -3.74 20.11
CA ILE A 475 6.03 -3.80 20.17
C ILE A 475 6.55 -2.36 20.15
N ASP A 476 7.17 -1.95 21.21
CA ASP A 476 7.75 -0.62 21.32
C ASP A 476 9.03 -0.45 20.50
N LYS A 477 9.43 0.81 20.30
CA LYS A 477 10.70 1.15 19.66
C LYS A 477 11.87 0.43 20.35
N PRO A 478 12.78 -0.21 19.59
CA PRO A 478 13.92 -0.91 20.15
C PRO A 478 14.87 0.01 20.97
N HIS A 479 15.32 -0.48 22.12
CA HIS A 479 16.26 0.20 23.00
C HIS A 479 17.72 -0.26 22.82
N SER A 480 18.00 -1.04 21.79
CA SER A 480 19.36 -1.48 21.41
C SER A 480 19.38 -2.04 19.99
N PHE A 481 20.56 -2.10 19.39
CA PHE A 481 20.77 -2.73 18.09
C PHE A 481 20.37 -4.20 18.09
N SER A 482 20.73 -4.96 19.13
CA SER A 482 20.35 -6.38 19.25
C SER A 482 18.84 -6.55 19.30
N THR A 483 18.11 -5.68 20.01
CA THR A 483 16.65 -5.71 20.07
C THR A 483 16.05 -5.35 18.70
N ALA A 484 16.61 -4.36 17.99
CA ALA A 484 16.16 -3.99 16.64
C ALA A 484 16.31 -5.16 15.67
N CYS A 485 17.43 -5.87 15.69
CA CYS A 485 17.64 -7.06 14.87
C CYS A 485 16.64 -8.18 15.18
N ASN A 486 16.32 -8.40 16.47
CA ASN A 486 15.35 -9.42 16.87
C ASN A 486 13.93 -9.06 16.38
N ILE A 487 13.50 -7.81 16.61
CA ILE A 487 12.18 -7.34 16.14
C ILE A 487 12.10 -7.38 14.62
N ALA A 488 13.15 -6.96 13.90
CA ALA A 488 13.19 -7.04 12.45
C ALA A 488 12.96 -8.48 11.95
N THR A 489 13.55 -9.48 12.60
CA THR A 489 13.34 -10.89 12.19
C THR A 489 11.93 -11.39 12.51
N GLN A 490 11.29 -10.91 13.57
CA GLN A 490 9.89 -11.22 13.86
C GLN A 490 8.95 -10.59 12.82
N ILE A 491 9.21 -9.33 12.43
CA ILE A 491 8.47 -8.65 11.36
C ILE A 491 8.61 -9.44 10.05
N ILE A 492 9.84 -9.83 9.67
CA ILE A 492 10.11 -10.63 8.49
C ILE A 492 9.32 -11.94 8.50
N ALA A 493 9.30 -12.66 9.63
CA ALA A 493 8.55 -13.90 9.76
C ALA A 493 7.03 -13.69 9.68
N GLN A 494 6.52 -12.61 10.27
CA GLN A 494 5.10 -12.25 10.19
C GLN A 494 4.68 -11.91 8.76
N VAL A 495 5.47 -11.11 8.07
CA VAL A 495 5.21 -10.76 6.66
C VAL A 495 5.27 -12.01 5.79
N ALA A 496 6.29 -12.86 5.94
CA ALA A 496 6.41 -14.12 5.21
C ALA A 496 5.26 -15.11 5.50
N SER A 497 4.60 -14.99 6.65
CA SER A 497 3.41 -15.79 6.99
C SER A 497 2.12 -15.28 6.33
N ASN A 498 2.09 -14.01 5.95
CA ASN A 498 0.91 -13.35 5.38
C ASN A 498 1.05 -13.03 3.89
N GLN A 499 2.26 -13.09 3.36
CA GLN A 499 2.56 -12.70 1.99
C GLN A 499 3.41 -13.78 1.32
N TYR A 500 3.02 -14.19 0.12
CA TYR A 500 3.83 -15.06 -0.71
C TYR A 500 4.88 -14.27 -1.49
N GLY A 501 6.04 -14.89 -1.71
CA GLY A 501 7.13 -14.32 -2.49
C GLY A 501 8.27 -13.75 -1.66
N GLY A 502 9.24 -13.18 -2.35
CA GLY A 502 10.44 -12.62 -1.74
C GLY A 502 10.21 -11.25 -1.12
N GLN A 503 10.69 -11.09 0.10
CA GLN A 503 10.76 -9.80 0.77
C GLN A 503 12.14 -9.19 0.58
N SER A 504 12.24 -7.86 0.68
CA SER A 504 13.52 -7.17 0.74
C SER A 504 13.56 -6.23 1.93
N ILE A 505 14.68 -6.23 2.63
CA ILE A 505 15.00 -5.25 3.66
C ILE A 505 16.34 -4.60 3.33
N THR A 506 16.57 -3.40 3.84
CA THR A 506 17.87 -2.75 3.82
C THR A 506 18.47 -2.68 5.22
N LEU A 507 19.79 -2.82 5.32
CA LEU A 507 20.51 -2.69 6.61
C LEU A 507 20.54 -1.24 7.11
N SER A 508 20.27 -0.25 6.25
CA SER A 508 20.19 1.17 6.60
C SER A 508 19.17 1.43 7.70
N HIS A 509 18.04 0.71 7.71
CA HIS A 509 16.99 0.84 8.73
C HIS A 509 17.43 0.38 10.13
N LEU A 510 18.47 -0.42 10.24
CA LEU A 510 19.05 -0.87 11.51
C LEU A 510 20.16 0.05 12.01
N ALA A 511 20.80 0.81 11.13
CA ALA A 511 21.97 1.63 11.45
C ALA A 511 21.72 2.66 12.59
N PRO A 512 20.56 3.36 12.67
CA PRO A 512 20.28 4.29 13.75
C PRO A 512 20.32 3.67 15.15
N PHE A 513 20.03 2.38 15.29
CA PHE A 513 20.02 1.68 16.58
C PHE A 513 21.42 1.35 17.10
N VAL A 514 22.45 1.46 16.25
CA VAL A 514 23.86 1.38 16.70
C VAL A 514 24.20 2.55 17.64
N ASP A 515 23.73 3.76 17.32
CA ASP A 515 23.93 4.93 18.19
C ASP A 515 23.15 4.81 19.51
N VAL A 516 21.95 4.23 19.49
CA VAL A 516 21.19 3.90 20.70
C VAL A 516 22.00 2.97 21.60
N SER A 517 22.56 1.90 21.05
CA SER A 517 23.42 0.98 21.80
C SER A 517 24.72 1.65 22.26
N ARG A 518 25.34 2.50 21.44
CA ARG A 518 26.55 3.24 21.79
C ARG A 518 26.32 4.08 23.03
N LYS A 519 25.25 4.89 23.06
CA LYS A 519 24.89 5.72 24.21
C LYS A 519 24.64 4.90 25.45
N LYS A 520 23.91 3.80 25.34
CA LYS A 520 23.65 2.88 26.46
C LYS A 520 24.93 2.26 27.00
N ILE A 521 25.77 1.67 26.15
CA ILE A 521 27.03 1.04 26.53
C ILE A 521 27.98 2.08 27.16
N THR A 522 28.03 3.32 26.66
CA THR A 522 28.82 4.38 27.22
C THR A 522 28.39 4.69 28.65
N ALA A 523 27.09 4.83 28.90
CA ALA A 523 26.56 5.06 30.23
C ALA A 523 26.85 3.88 31.17
N GLU A 524 26.69 2.64 30.74
CA GLU A 524 27.00 1.44 31.49
C GLU A 524 28.50 1.39 31.89
N VAL A 525 29.40 1.65 30.95
CA VAL A 525 30.85 1.65 31.19
C VAL A 525 31.25 2.74 32.18
N HIS A 526 30.66 3.95 32.06
CA HIS A 526 30.90 5.01 33.01
C HIS A 526 30.41 4.63 34.40
N ASN A 527 29.21 4.08 34.52
CA ASN A 527 28.66 3.68 35.84
C ASN A 527 29.50 2.55 36.46
N GLU A 528 29.92 1.55 35.69
CA GLU A 528 30.83 0.52 36.21
C GLU A 528 32.12 1.11 36.80
N PHE A 529 32.74 2.04 36.08
CA PHE A 529 33.97 2.67 36.61
C PHE A 529 33.71 3.61 37.82
N TYR A 530 32.54 4.27 37.86
CA TYR A 530 32.15 5.04 39.06
C TYR A 530 31.92 4.14 40.27
N GLU A 531 31.28 2.99 40.09
CA GLU A 531 31.10 2.01 41.17
C GLU A 531 32.44 1.44 41.63
N MET A 532 33.35 1.11 40.72
CA MET A 532 34.73 0.65 41.08
C MET A 532 35.52 1.71 41.82
N LEU A 533 35.35 3.00 41.47
CA LEU A 533 36.01 4.10 42.18
C LEU A 533 35.40 4.29 43.56
N GLN A 534 34.09 4.17 43.75
CA GLN A 534 33.42 4.28 45.04
C GLN A 534 33.77 3.11 45.99
N ASN A 535 34.08 1.94 45.45
CA ASN A 535 34.44 0.75 46.19
C ASN A 535 35.97 0.63 46.44
N ASP A 536 36.75 1.66 46.09
CA ASP A 536 38.22 1.66 46.14
C ASP A 536 38.93 0.57 45.31
N ASP A 537 38.21 -0.01 44.30
CA ASP A 537 38.77 -1.00 43.37
C ASP A 537 39.75 -0.36 42.37
N ILE A 538 39.62 0.95 42.13
CA ILE A 538 40.51 1.77 41.30
C ILE A 538 40.79 3.11 41.98
N GLU A 539 42.00 3.64 41.78
CA GLU A 539 42.40 4.94 42.38
C GLU A 539 41.89 6.16 41.60
N LYS A 540 41.60 6.02 40.31
CA LYS A 540 41.11 7.09 39.44
C LYS A 540 40.35 6.57 38.20
N MET A 541 39.50 7.42 37.66
CA MET A 541 38.82 7.11 36.40
C MET A 541 39.82 6.88 35.27
N PRO A 542 39.58 5.87 34.39
CA PRO A 542 40.36 5.68 33.19
C PRO A 542 40.29 6.89 32.24
N SER A 543 41.28 7.02 31.35
CA SER A 543 41.25 8.07 30.34
C SER A 543 40.06 7.89 29.39
N GLN A 544 39.55 8.98 28.80
CA GLN A 544 38.47 8.91 27.83
C GLN A 544 38.78 7.94 26.68
N GLU A 545 40.02 7.95 26.18
CA GLU A 545 40.44 6.99 25.12
C GLU A 545 40.35 5.51 25.57
N ALA A 546 40.61 5.22 26.85
CA ALA A 546 40.47 3.88 27.40
C ALA A 546 38.98 3.47 27.49
N ILE A 547 38.13 4.39 27.92
CA ILE A 547 36.68 4.21 27.96
C ILE A 547 36.15 3.97 26.54
N ASP A 548 36.51 4.82 25.58
CA ASP A 548 36.10 4.72 24.19
C ASP A 548 36.51 3.37 23.53
N ARG A 549 37.71 2.89 23.86
CA ARG A 549 38.15 1.55 23.41
C ARG A 549 37.25 0.42 23.96
N ILE A 550 36.84 0.53 25.22
CA ILE A 550 35.96 -0.47 25.82
C ILE A 550 34.57 -0.40 25.22
N VAL A 551 34.02 0.82 25.09
CA VAL A 551 32.72 1.07 24.45
C VAL A 551 32.70 0.48 23.02
N ASN A 552 33.69 0.84 22.20
CA ASN A 552 33.79 0.36 20.82
C ASN A 552 33.90 -1.17 20.74
N ARG A 553 34.66 -1.80 21.64
CA ARG A 553 34.77 -3.26 21.70
C ARG A 553 33.42 -3.91 22.04
N ARG A 554 32.70 -3.38 23.05
CA ARG A 554 31.37 -3.88 23.45
C ARG A 554 30.35 -3.67 22.35
N LEU A 555 30.36 -2.50 21.70
CA LEU A 555 29.47 -2.16 20.60
C LEU A 555 29.68 -3.09 19.39
N ARG A 556 30.93 -3.33 18.99
CA ARG A 556 31.23 -4.29 17.91
C ARG A 556 30.76 -5.71 18.26
N ALA A 557 30.91 -6.13 19.51
CA ALA A 557 30.41 -7.42 19.97
C ALA A 557 28.87 -7.49 19.95
N GLU A 558 28.18 -6.40 20.22
CA GLU A 558 26.72 -6.32 20.11
C GLU A 558 26.27 -6.37 18.64
N ILE A 559 26.92 -5.60 17.76
CA ILE A 559 26.62 -5.64 16.31
C ILE A 559 26.80 -7.06 15.77
N SER A 560 27.91 -7.73 16.15
CA SER A 560 28.16 -9.10 15.73
C SER A 560 27.05 -10.06 16.17
N ARG A 561 26.56 -9.96 17.42
CA ARG A 561 25.45 -10.77 17.93
C ARG A 561 24.13 -10.44 17.21
N GLY A 562 23.84 -9.15 16.97
CA GLY A 562 22.62 -8.74 16.25
C GLY A 562 22.58 -9.26 14.81
N VAL A 563 23.68 -9.13 14.08
CA VAL A 563 23.80 -9.67 12.71
C VAL A 563 23.69 -11.19 12.70
N GLN A 564 24.31 -11.85 13.70
CA GLN A 564 24.17 -13.31 13.86
C GLN A 564 22.70 -13.70 14.11
N THR A 565 21.98 -12.93 14.92
CA THR A 565 20.54 -13.14 15.16
C THR A 565 19.76 -13.12 13.84
N ILE A 566 19.97 -12.10 13.00
CA ILE A 566 19.31 -12.03 11.69
C ILE A 566 19.63 -13.26 10.86
N GLN A 567 20.91 -13.62 10.72
CA GLN A 567 21.32 -14.74 9.88
C GLN A 567 20.74 -16.08 10.34
N TYR A 568 20.73 -16.34 11.65
CA TYR A 568 20.21 -17.60 12.18
C TYR A 568 18.70 -17.66 12.22
N GLN A 569 18.03 -16.58 12.63
CA GLN A 569 16.57 -16.58 12.71
C GLN A 569 15.91 -16.68 11.34
N VAL A 570 16.44 -16.01 10.32
CA VAL A 570 15.94 -16.15 8.93
C VAL A 570 15.96 -17.61 8.45
N ILE A 571 16.90 -18.41 8.93
CA ILE A 571 17.05 -19.83 8.53
C ILE A 571 16.21 -20.76 9.41
N THR A 572 16.09 -20.44 10.70
CA THR A 572 15.49 -21.33 11.70
C THR A 572 14.03 -21.01 12.02
N LEU A 573 13.58 -19.79 11.76
CA LEU A 573 12.18 -19.42 11.90
C LEU A 573 11.36 -20.07 10.78
N MET A 574 10.37 -20.85 11.16
CA MET A 574 9.36 -21.33 10.23
C MET A 574 8.15 -20.41 10.29
N THR A 575 7.72 -19.96 9.12
CA THR A 575 6.46 -19.24 8.96
C THR A 575 5.28 -20.18 9.17
N THR A 576 4.07 -19.64 9.27
CA THR A 576 2.84 -20.45 9.35
C THR A 576 2.68 -21.40 8.16
N ASN A 577 3.30 -21.08 7.02
CA ASN A 577 3.31 -21.88 5.80
C ASN A 577 4.42 -22.96 5.79
N GLY A 578 5.13 -23.13 6.91
CA GLY A 578 6.17 -24.15 7.04
C GLY A 578 7.45 -23.91 6.24
N GLN A 579 7.68 -22.68 5.78
CA GLN A 579 8.91 -22.30 5.06
C GLN A 579 9.74 -21.29 5.85
N ALA A 580 11.06 -21.27 5.61
CA ALA A 580 11.90 -20.17 6.06
C ALA A 580 11.58 -18.90 5.24
N PRO A 581 11.66 -17.71 5.83
CA PRO A 581 11.42 -16.46 5.10
C PRO A 581 12.30 -16.33 3.87
N PHE A 582 11.69 -16.09 2.71
CA PHE A 582 12.41 -15.77 1.47
C PHE A 582 12.76 -14.28 1.49
N ILE A 583 14.00 -13.96 1.90
CA ILE A 583 14.42 -12.59 2.14
C ILE A 583 15.70 -12.21 1.42
N THR A 584 15.74 -11.00 0.89
CA THR A 584 16.91 -10.32 0.35
C THR A 584 17.31 -9.17 1.28
N VAL A 585 18.60 -9.09 1.59
CA VAL A 585 19.21 -8.01 2.36
C VAL A 585 19.99 -7.10 1.42
N PHE A 586 19.58 -5.85 1.37
CA PHE A 586 20.20 -4.82 0.55
C PHE A 586 21.24 -4.06 1.36
N MET A 587 22.44 -3.90 0.81
CA MET A 587 23.60 -3.28 1.45
C MET A 587 24.08 -2.11 0.58
N TYR A 588 23.59 -0.91 0.88
CA TYR A 588 23.94 0.33 0.19
C TYR A 588 24.25 1.43 1.20
N LEU A 589 25.46 1.97 1.15
CA LEU A 589 25.92 2.93 2.16
C LEU A 589 25.29 4.31 1.99
N ASP A 590 25.01 4.72 0.75
CA ASP A 590 24.45 6.06 0.44
C ASP A 590 22.94 6.18 0.71
N GLU A 591 22.29 5.12 1.23
CA GLU A 591 20.91 5.19 1.78
C GLU A 591 20.83 6.05 3.04
N VAL A 592 21.95 6.26 3.74
CA VAL A 592 22.01 7.12 4.91
C VAL A 592 22.99 8.29 4.68
N PRO A 593 22.71 9.46 5.27
CA PRO A 593 23.60 10.63 5.15
C PRO A 593 25.03 10.30 5.58
N ALA A 594 26.02 10.97 4.96
CA ALA A 594 27.41 10.86 5.37
C ALA A 594 27.58 11.28 6.85
N GLY A 595 28.41 10.53 7.58
CA GLY A 595 28.67 10.75 9.01
C GLY A 595 28.61 9.45 9.82
N GLN A 596 28.38 9.57 11.12
CA GLN A 596 28.45 8.44 12.06
C GLN A 596 27.48 7.30 11.68
N THR A 597 26.26 7.61 11.23
CA THR A 597 25.28 6.58 10.87
C THR A 597 25.75 5.76 9.67
N ARG A 598 26.42 6.40 8.68
CA ARG A 598 27.00 5.68 7.53
C ARG A 598 28.19 4.83 7.97
N ASP A 599 29.03 5.31 8.87
CA ASP A 599 30.11 4.53 9.47
C ASP A 599 29.58 3.31 10.26
N ASP A 600 28.49 3.50 10.97
CA ASP A 600 27.80 2.43 11.69
C ASP A 600 27.19 1.40 10.73
N LEU A 601 26.57 1.85 9.64
CA LEU A 601 26.07 0.99 8.57
C LEU A 601 27.22 0.17 7.95
N ALA A 602 28.36 0.80 7.71
CA ALA A 602 29.54 0.11 7.18
C ALA A 602 30.01 -1.02 8.12
N VAL A 603 29.96 -0.82 9.43
CA VAL A 603 30.27 -1.89 10.42
C VAL A 603 29.26 -3.02 10.37
N ILE A 604 27.95 -2.71 10.18
CA ILE A 604 26.91 -3.75 10.04
C ILE A 604 27.15 -4.57 8.76
N VAL A 605 27.43 -3.90 7.63
CA VAL A 605 27.75 -4.54 6.35
C VAL A 605 29.00 -5.42 6.47
N GLU A 606 30.07 -4.90 7.09
CA GLU A 606 31.30 -5.64 7.36
C GLU A 606 31.01 -6.95 8.12
N GLU A 607 30.23 -6.86 9.19
CA GLU A 607 29.88 -8.03 10.00
C GLU A 607 28.98 -9.02 9.25
N MET A 608 28.01 -8.53 8.45
CA MET A 608 27.17 -9.39 7.60
C MET A 608 28.02 -10.20 6.61
N LEU A 609 28.97 -9.58 5.96
CA LEU A 609 29.89 -10.26 5.03
C LEU A 609 30.80 -11.25 5.75
N LYS A 610 31.37 -10.89 6.90
CA LYS A 610 32.20 -11.80 7.72
C LYS A 610 31.46 -13.05 8.14
N GLN A 611 30.23 -12.88 8.61
CA GLN A 611 29.43 -14.01 9.04
C GLN A 611 28.97 -14.87 7.86
N ARG A 612 28.71 -14.26 6.71
CA ARG A 612 28.41 -15.01 5.48
C ARG A 612 29.64 -15.80 5.01
N ILE A 613 30.84 -15.25 5.07
CA ILE A 613 32.09 -15.97 4.77
C ILE A 613 32.26 -17.19 5.69
N LYS A 614 31.98 -17.04 6.97
CA LYS A 614 31.98 -18.14 7.94
C LYS A 614 30.95 -19.21 7.58
N GLY A 615 29.75 -18.83 7.20
CA GLY A 615 28.62 -19.70 6.93
C GLY A 615 27.91 -20.17 8.20
N VAL A 616 26.93 -21.03 8.04
CA VAL A 616 26.13 -21.63 9.12
C VAL A 616 26.47 -23.10 9.28
N LYS A 617 26.59 -23.52 10.53
CA LYS A 617 26.90 -24.90 10.86
C LYS A 617 25.67 -25.79 10.71
N ASN A 618 25.74 -26.82 9.87
CA ASN A 618 24.66 -27.78 9.71
C ASN A 618 24.68 -28.84 10.86
N GLU A 619 23.74 -29.76 10.84
CA GLU A 619 23.55 -30.81 11.84
C GLU A 619 24.76 -31.74 12.01
N VAL A 620 25.53 -31.93 10.95
CA VAL A 620 26.77 -32.75 10.99
C VAL A 620 28.02 -31.93 11.32
N GLY A 621 27.85 -30.66 11.68
CA GLY A 621 28.94 -29.81 12.14
C GLY A 621 29.73 -29.10 11.05
N VAL A 622 29.35 -29.23 9.77
CA VAL A 622 30.00 -28.60 8.63
C VAL A 622 29.43 -27.21 8.39
N TYR A 623 30.26 -26.20 8.09
CA TYR A 623 29.86 -24.87 7.72
C TYR A 623 29.44 -24.80 6.25
N VAL A 624 28.16 -24.54 6.02
CA VAL A 624 27.54 -24.45 4.69
C VAL A 624 27.10 -23.03 4.40
N THR A 625 26.86 -22.71 3.12
CA THR A 625 26.24 -21.45 2.71
C THR A 625 24.73 -21.57 2.89
N PRO A 626 24.10 -20.73 3.74
CA PRO A 626 22.64 -20.72 3.85
C PRO A 626 22.00 -20.13 2.57
N ALA A 627 20.84 -20.65 2.20
CA ALA A 627 20.08 -20.17 1.04
C ALA A 627 19.62 -18.70 1.24
N PHE A 628 19.27 -18.34 2.49
CA PHE A 628 18.80 -17.02 2.87
C PHE A 628 19.53 -16.49 4.11
N PRO A 629 19.54 -15.15 4.30
CA PRO A 629 19.10 -14.10 3.37
C PRO A 629 19.95 -14.08 2.08
N LYS A 630 19.37 -13.73 0.95
CA LYS A 630 20.16 -13.31 -0.21
C LYS A 630 20.80 -11.97 0.08
N LEU A 631 22.01 -11.74 -0.42
CA LEU A 631 22.75 -10.50 -0.18
C LEU A 631 22.95 -9.76 -1.49
N ILE A 632 22.63 -8.47 -1.51
CA ILE A 632 22.92 -7.57 -2.61
C ILE A 632 23.83 -6.46 -2.09
N TYR A 633 24.96 -6.25 -2.75
CA TYR A 633 25.96 -5.24 -2.41
C TYR A 633 26.05 -4.19 -3.52
N VAL A 634 25.87 -2.93 -3.16
CA VAL A 634 25.91 -1.82 -4.12
C VAL A 634 27.30 -1.24 -4.18
N LEU A 635 27.84 -1.16 -5.40
CA LEU A 635 29.10 -0.52 -5.74
C LEU A 635 28.84 0.95 -6.07
N ASP A 636 29.43 1.86 -5.31
CA ASP A 636 29.36 3.31 -5.52
C ASP A 636 30.75 3.96 -5.31
N GLU A 637 30.89 5.24 -5.61
CA GLU A 637 32.16 5.99 -5.55
C GLU A 637 32.87 5.91 -4.19
N ASP A 638 32.14 5.74 -3.10
CA ASP A 638 32.68 5.66 -1.74
C ASP A 638 33.26 4.28 -1.39
N ASN A 639 33.13 3.26 -2.25
CA ASN A 639 33.58 1.90 -1.99
C ASN A 639 34.24 1.14 -3.17
N ILE A 640 34.31 1.74 -4.38
CA ILE A 640 34.88 1.05 -5.57
C ILE A 640 36.36 1.33 -5.81
N HIS A 641 36.89 2.42 -5.31
CA HIS A 641 38.31 2.81 -5.52
C HIS A 641 39.16 2.43 -4.31
N PRO A 642 40.43 2.01 -4.51
CA PRO A 642 41.31 1.61 -3.41
C PRO A 642 41.55 2.69 -2.34
N ASP A 643 41.41 3.96 -2.70
CA ASP A 643 41.51 5.13 -1.81
C ASP A 643 40.17 5.57 -1.20
N SER A 644 39.05 4.93 -1.61
CA SER A 644 37.75 5.20 -1.03
C SER A 644 37.65 4.72 0.43
N LYS A 645 36.97 5.48 1.25
CA LYS A 645 36.83 5.24 2.70
C LYS A 645 36.36 3.81 3.02
N TYR A 646 35.45 3.26 2.23
CA TYR A 646 34.83 1.97 2.46
C TYR A 646 35.27 0.87 1.49
N TYR A 647 36.39 1.06 0.76
CA TYR A 647 36.92 0.05 -0.20
C TYR A 647 37.14 -1.32 0.43
N HIS A 648 37.56 -1.36 1.69
CA HIS A 648 37.74 -2.61 2.44
C HIS A 648 36.49 -3.50 2.48
N LEU A 649 35.28 -2.92 2.37
CA LEU A 649 34.03 -3.67 2.29
C LEU A 649 33.89 -4.38 0.94
N THR A 650 34.32 -3.74 -0.13
CA THR A 650 34.32 -4.33 -1.48
C THR A 650 35.32 -5.47 -1.58
N GLU A 651 36.51 -5.32 -0.98
CA GLU A 651 37.46 -6.45 -0.86
C GLU A 651 36.86 -7.61 -0.06
N LEU A 652 36.20 -7.31 1.04
CA LEU A 652 35.54 -8.34 1.87
C LEU A 652 34.37 -8.99 1.13
N ALA A 653 33.57 -8.22 0.37
CA ALA A 653 32.52 -8.74 -0.48
C ALA A 653 33.07 -9.68 -1.56
N ALA A 654 34.18 -9.32 -2.21
CA ALA A 654 34.87 -10.18 -3.18
C ALA A 654 35.35 -11.48 -2.54
N GLN A 655 35.92 -11.44 -1.33
CA GLN A 655 36.30 -12.64 -0.58
C GLN A 655 35.09 -13.52 -0.24
N CYS A 656 33.96 -12.87 0.10
CA CYS A 656 32.69 -13.56 0.35
C CYS A 656 32.22 -14.28 -0.92
N THR A 657 32.24 -13.60 -2.06
CA THR A 657 31.84 -14.17 -3.35
C THR A 657 32.75 -15.37 -3.74
N ALA A 658 34.05 -15.23 -3.60
CA ALA A 658 34.98 -16.29 -3.90
C ALA A 658 34.72 -17.57 -3.08
N LYS A 659 34.23 -17.44 -1.85
CA LYS A 659 33.96 -18.57 -0.94
C LYS A 659 32.51 -19.05 -0.96
N ARG A 660 31.54 -18.17 -1.19
CA ARG A 660 30.12 -18.43 -0.96
C ARG A 660 29.20 -18.09 -2.15
N MET A 661 29.75 -17.56 -3.24
CA MET A 661 29.04 -17.14 -4.45
C MET A 661 27.97 -16.04 -4.19
N VAL A 662 28.12 -15.28 -3.13
CA VAL A 662 27.31 -14.13 -2.75
C VAL A 662 28.21 -13.07 -2.11
N PRO A 663 27.87 -11.77 -2.14
CA PRO A 663 26.64 -11.13 -2.62
C PRO A 663 26.52 -11.02 -4.13
N ASP A 664 25.31 -10.69 -4.63
CA ASP A 664 25.12 -10.14 -5.95
C ASP A 664 25.54 -8.65 -5.94
N TYR A 665 26.09 -8.15 -7.05
CA TYR A 665 26.59 -6.78 -7.15
C TYR A 665 25.73 -5.91 -8.04
N ILE A 666 25.52 -4.66 -7.60
CA ILE A 666 24.80 -3.63 -8.35
C ILE A 666 25.70 -2.41 -8.47
N SER A 667 25.80 -1.84 -9.67
CA SER A 667 26.44 -0.56 -9.88
C SER A 667 25.46 0.60 -9.63
N ALA A 668 25.74 1.41 -8.62
CA ALA A 668 24.96 2.62 -8.34
C ALA A 668 24.93 3.56 -9.55
N LYS A 669 26.07 3.72 -10.22
CA LYS A 669 26.17 4.55 -11.44
C LYS A 669 25.21 4.07 -12.52
N VAL A 670 25.23 2.79 -12.85
CA VAL A 670 24.35 2.21 -13.89
C VAL A 670 22.89 2.30 -13.49
N MET A 671 22.56 2.05 -12.22
CA MET A 671 21.18 2.21 -11.76
C MET A 671 20.71 3.67 -11.84
N LYS A 672 21.53 4.64 -11.41
CA LYS A 672 21.22 6.06 -11.50
C LYS A 672 21.01 6.48 -12.97
N GLU A 673 21.83 5.98 -13.89
CA GLU A 673 21.70 6.27 -15.34
C GLU A 673 20.44 5.62 -15.95
N LEU A 674 20.14 4.39 -15.63
CA LEU A 674 19.03 3.64 -16.24
C LEU A 674 17.69 3.91 -15.56
N LYS A 675 17.68 4.12 -14.24
CA LYS A 675 16.47 4.13 -13.40
C LYS A 675 16.30 5.44 -12.60
N GLY A 676 17.20 6.40 -12.74
CA GLY A 676 17.15 7.69 -12.04
C GLY A 676 17.53 7.64 -10.55
N GLY A 677 17.85 6.47 -10.00
CA GLY A 677 18.24 6.29 -8.60
C GLY A 677 18.64 4.86 -8.30
N VAL A 678 19.14 4.61 -7.09
CA VAL A 678 19.44 3.27 -6.59
C VAL A 678 18.30 2.82 -5.69
N TRP A 679 17.69 1.68 -6.02
CA TRP A 679 16.49 1.21 -5.36
C TRP A 679 16.65 -0.21 -4.86
N THR A 680 16.03 -0.51 -3.74
CA THR A 680 15.99 -1.86 -3.19
C THR A 680 15.30 -2.81 -4.17
N SER A 681 15.83 -4.00 -4.36
CA SER A 681 15.18 -5.02 -5.17
C SER A 681 13.87 -5.48 -4.53
N MET A 682 12.88 -5.78 -5.36
CA MET A 682 11.68 -6.49 -4.93
C MET A 682 11.91 -7.99 -5.10
N GLY A 683 11.93 -8.74 -4.00
CA GLY A 683 12.32 -10.14 -4.02
C GLY A 683 13.81 -10.35 -4.37
N CYS A 684 14.11 -11.24 -5.31
CA CYS A 684 15.50 -11.64 -5.59
C CYS A 684 16.29 -10.62 -6.39
N ARG A 685 15.75 -10.15 -7.52
CA ARG A 685 16.49 -9.34 -8.52
C ARG A 685 15.61 -8.40 -9.33
N SER A 686 14.33 -8.28 -9.01
CA SER A 686 13.44 -7.35 -9.70
C SER A 686 13.56 -5.98 -9.06
N PHE A 687 13.85 -4.96 -9.88
CA PHE A 687 13.92 -3.58 -9.44
C PHE A 687 12.72 -2.83 -9.97
N LEU A 688 12.10 -2.02 -9.13
CA LEU A 688 11.10 -1.07 -9.57
C LEU A 688 11.76 -0.10 -10.55
N THR A 689 11.07 0.20 -11.64
CA THR A 689 11.55 1.16 -12.65
C THR A 689 10.62 2.36 -12.61
N PRO A 690 11.15 3.60 -12.53
CA PRO A 690 10.31 4.79 -12.60
C PRO A 690 9.58 4.81 -13.95
N ASP A 691 8.31 5.18 -13.92
CA ASP A 691 7.55 5.42 -15.14
C ASP A 691 8.13 6.67 -15.84
N ARG A 692 8.78 6.43 -16.98
CA ARG A 692 9.35 7.50 -17.83
C ARG A 692 8.40 7.97 -18.92
N THR A 693 7.19 7.42 -18.97
CA THR A 693 6.18 7.77 -19.99
C THR A 693 5.28 8.91 -19.55
N THR A 694 5.28 9.25 -18.26
CA THR A 694 4.58 10.41 -17.70
C THR A 694 5.55 11.49 -17.26
N GLU A 695 5.13 12.77 -17.29
CA GLU A 695 5.97 13.91 -16.90
C GLU A 695 6.41 13.93 -15.43
N ASN A 696 5.87 13.05 -14.58
CA ASN A 696 6.14 12.95 -13.14
C ASN A 696 7.18 11.88 -12.80
N VAL A 697 8.36 11.96 -13.39
CA VAL A 697 9.45 10.97 -13.22
C VAL A 697 10.08 10.95 -11.81
N ALA A 698 9.77 11.91 -10.96
CA ALA A 698 10.51 12.14 -9.71
C ALA A 698 9.90 11.54 -8.43
N ASN A 699 8.71 10.92 -8.47
CA ASN A 699 8.03 10.40 -7.29
C ASN A 699 8.10 8.88 -7.18
N ALA A 700 8.43 8.39 -5.99
CA ALA A 700 8.43 6.97 -5.66
C ALA A 700 7.07 6.27 -5.88
N GLY A 701 5.97 7.03 -6.01
CA GLY A 701 4.63 6.53 -6.35
C GLY A 701 4.42 6.18 -7.82
N ASN A 702 5.32 6.60 -8.74
CA ASN A 702 5.18 6.39 -10.18
C ASN A 702 6.06 5.24 -10.68
N TRP A 703 6.03 4.11 -9.98
CA TRP A 703 6.82 2.95 -10.35
C TRP A 703 6.01 1.98 -11.20
N VAL A 704 6.51 1.69 -12.39
CA VAL A 704 6.05 0.53 -13.16
C VAL A 704 6.81 -0.69 -12.65
N LYS A 705 6.11 -1.78 -12.33
CA LYS A 705 6.77 -3.06 -12.05
C LYS A 705 7.71 -3.37 -13.21
N GLY A 706 9.00 -3.43 -12.92
CA GLY A 706 9.97 -3.87 -13.90
C GLY A 706 9.63 -5.31 -14.31
N GLN A 707 9.53 -5.52 -15.60
CA GLN A 707 9.41 -6.86 -16.18
C GLN A 707 10.69 -7.65 -15.99
#